data_0a8bbec90c4d198d911cdcfb81a3dbb1
#
_entry.id   0a8bbec90c4d198d911cdcfb81a3dbb1
#
_cell.length_a   1.000
_cell.length_b   1.000
_cell.length_c   1.000
_cell.angle_alpha   90.00
_cell.angle_beta   90.00
_cell.angle_gamma   90.00
#
_symmetry.space_group_name_H-M   'P 1'
#
loop_
_entity.id
_entity.type
_entity.pdbx_description
1 polymer ?
#
loop_
_entity_poly.entity_id
_entity_poly.type
_entity_poly.pdbx_seq_one_letter_code
_entity_poly.pdbx_strand_id
1 'polypeptide(L)'
;MARKEPPTLTMEINHRPVSFPEGVTVHRAAELNDIDIPSLCSHKDLSPFGGCRLCMVEIEGMRGYPLSCSTTAQEGMKVLTDTATLGDLRKEILKLILSEHPSSCLICDERVECKEYQGTIRKAGVTTGCRFCPNDGQCELQDLVEKIGVTEIDFPIDYHGYDPEHDDPFYDRDYNVCILCGRCVRMCQEVRGTSVLAFTYRGPKAKISPAFGRSHAEAGCEFCGACVDVCPTGALADKASKWEGKPDGSLISTCPFCAIGCQIELYHKNGRLTGVRANLDPEINDGQLCVKGRFCLPEVTHHFERAKRPLLRKGQYFRQVSWEEALERVAGELKGVSPEDFVMLVSPDLSNESLFAAQKFARGCIGTNNIDSTARMELAGGLALWSRLFSLPISIKDIARADVILAVGLDSRFNFSVVGTKVRKALETGAKLVTIDPCDSNLAGYTDDWLCPAPGKEGTLLKAFAERLAGREADASAAAAEAGVDKDKLEEALAIISSGHEPAVIIGPRVFHYDDGAALVDGLLTLAGAKKVNIIPLYFGVNARGALEMGVFPEVGPGGVSRNGKGFGWAELLGGSWRPKVIYCVGDVAFRERPDCDFLIVQDTYLPPFKVDAFLPAASFAEAGGTLINMEGRVQDVVPVENLPEGVVFGFMRPDWRILADIANALGSQALNYQSAADVRKEIRAAVPGFPVELNRSPRRMKALDLPTRATASGGKAADGDFWFVAEPGGYRHRGIDIASKVGGLCELALEEGFRMHPEDVESLGLAAGDSIRVTWDDGRAGATAAVKADPECSRGAVYFTRRVILGGFKQGREPGPIQGLRKNPARGRVTRAEG
;
A
#
# COMPACT_ATOMS: atom_id res chain seq x y z
N MET A 1 -16.11 -14.10 -23.29
CA MET A 1 -16.84 -13.31 -24.30
C MET A 1 -16.67 -11.85 -23.99
N ALA A 2 -16.16 -11.03 -24.91
CA ALA A 2 -16.13 -9.58 -24.72
C ALA A 2 -17.58 -9.12 -24.47
N ARG A 3 -17.86 -8.51 -23.29
CA ARG A 3 -19.16 -7.88 -23.06
C ARG A 3 -19.32 -6.84 -24.17
N LYS A 4 -20.35 -7.02 -25.02
CA LYS A 4 -20.74 -5.97 -25.97
C LYS A 4 -21.01 -4.73 -25.13
N GLU A 5 -20.46 -3.61 -25.57
CA GLU A 5 -20.83 -2.32 -24.98
C GLU A 5 -22.35 -2.19 -25.07
N PRO A 6 -22.99 -1.73 -23.97
CA PRO A 6 -24.43 -1.56 -23.95
C PRO A 6 -24.84 -0.57 -25.07
N PRO A 7 -26.02 -0.74 -25.68
CA PRO A 7 -26.51 0.20 -26.68
C PRO A 7 -26.54 1.61 -26.11
N THR A 8 -26.23 2.59 -26.93
CA THR A 8 -26.35 4.00 -26.59
C THR A 8 -27.80 4.44 -26.88
N LEU A 9 -28.45 4.96 -25.85
CA LEU A 9 -29.80 5.52 -25.92
C LEU A 9 -29.75 7.04 -25.83
N THR A 10 -30.86 7.71 -26.19
CA THR A 10 -31.00 9.16 -26.13
C THR A 10 -32.24 9.58 -25.38
N MET A 11 -32.16 10.67 -24.63
CA MET A 11 -33.28 11.33 -23.97
C MET A 11 -33.08 12.84 -23.95
N GLU A 12 -34.05 13.58 -23.46
CA GLU A 12 -33.98 15.03 -23.30
C GLU A 12 -33.93 15.40 -21.83
N ILE A 13 -32.92 16.17 -21.43
CA ILE A 13 -32.84 16.77 -20.10
C ILE A 13 -32.78 18.29 -20.23
N ASN A 14 -33.73 19.00 -19.61
CA ASN A 14 -33.88 20.45 -19.67
C ASN A 14 -33.85 20.95 -21.13
N HIS A 15 -34.61 20.31 -22.03
CA HIS A 15 -34.69 20.61 -23.46
C HIS A 15 -33.37 20.37 -24.21
N ARG A 16 -32.37 19.71 -23.62
CA ARG A 16 -31.10 19.34 -24.23
C ARG A 16 -31.08 17.85 -24.53
N PRO A 17 -30.83 17.42 -25.78
CA PRO A 17 -30.63 16.01 -26.05
C PRO A 17 -29.34 15.50 -25.42
N VAL A 18 -29.43 14.33 -24.77
CA VAL A 18 -28.30 13.67 -24.09
C VAL A 18 -28.25 12.20 -24.48
N SER A 19 -27.03 11.66 -24.57
CA SER A 19 -26.79 10.26 -24.90
C SER A 19 -26.23 9.51 -23.69
N PHE A 20 -26.66 8.24 -23.51
CA PHE A 20 -26.25 7.46 -22.34
C PHE A 20 -26.27 5.95 -22.66
N PRO A 21 -25.51 5.12 -21.95
CA PRO A 21 -25.56 3.66 -22.06
C PRO A 21 -26.87 3.09 -21.51
N GLU A 22 -27.44 2.07 -22.13
CA GLU A 22 -28.63 1.37 -21.62
C GLU A 22 -28.36 0.84 -20.18
N GLY A 23 -29.39 0.90 -19.34
CA GLY A 23 -29.35 0.38 -17.96
C GLY A 23 -28.90 1.37 -16.89
N VAL A 24 -28.46 2.58 -17.27
CA VAL A 24 -28.10 3.61 -16.28
C VAL A 24 -29.33 4.34 -15.73
N THR A 25 -29.19 4.97 -14.57
CA THR A 25 -30.24 5.83 -14.01
C THR A 25 -30.25 7.20 -14.67
N VAL A 26 -31.39 7.92 -14.55
CA VAL A 26 -31.50 9.32 -15.04
C VAL A 26 -30.40 10.20 -14.42
N HIS A 27 -30.09 9.99 -13.13
CA HIS A 27 -29.02 10.73 -12.44
C HIS A 27 -27.66 10.49 -13.09
N ARG A 28 -27.35 9.22 -13.36
CA ARG A 28 -26.07 8.84 -14.01
C ARG A 28 -25.98 9.32 -15.46
N ALA A 29 -27.09 9.27 -16.19
CA ALA A 29 -27.15 9.83 -17.53
C ALA A 29 -26.92 11.35 -17.55
N ALA A 30 -27.47 12.07 -16.55
CA ALA A 30 -27.23 13.50 -16.37
C ALA A 30 -25.75 13.79 -16.08
N GLU A 31 -25.13 13.07 -15.12
CA GLU A 31 -23.70 13.21 -14.80
C GLU A 31 -22.79 12.97 -16.01
N LEU A 32 -23.09 11.97 -16.83
CA LEU A 32 -22.32 11.65 -18.05
C LEU A 32 -22.38 12.75 -19.12
N ASN A 33 -23.33 13.67 -18.99
CA ASN A 33 -23.55 14.79 -19.89
C ASN A 33 -23.35 16.16 -19.22
N ASP A 34 -22.62 16.22 -18.09
CA ASP A 34 -22.30 17.42 -17.33
C ASP A 34 -23.55 18.20 -16.85
N ILE A 35 -24.64 17.49 -16.57
CA ILE A 35 -25.85 18.05 -15.98
C ILE A 35 -25.91 17.66 -14.50
N ASP A 36 -25.80 18.66 -13.63
CA ASP A 36 -25.83 18.47 -12.22
C ASP A 36 -27.24 18.38 -11.67
N ILE A 37 -27.56 17.24 -11.00
CA ILE A 37 -28.78 17.03 -10.23
C ILE A 37 -28.39 16.94 -8.76
N PRO A 38 -28.89 17.80 -7.87
CA PRO A 38 -28.50 17.81 -6.46
C PRO A 38 -28.69 16.45 -5.77
N SER A 39 -27.67 15.96 -5.07
CA SER A 39 -27.74 14.69 -4.32
C SER A 39 -26.70 14.67 -3.21
N LEU A 40 -27.03 14.06 -2.06
CA LEU A 40 -26.09 13.78 -0.96
C LEU A 40 -25.90 12.28 -0.69
N CYS A 41 -26.77 11.43 -1.18
CA CYS A 41 -26.66 9.99 -0.97
C CYS A 41 -26.22 9.21 -2.22
N SER A 42 -26.30 9.79 -3.42
CA SER A 42 -25.83 9.17 -4.64
C SER A 42 -24.29 9.23 -4.74
N HIS A 43 -23.71 8.19 -5.29
CA HIS A 43 -22.30 8.15 -5.67
C HIS A 43 -22.15 7.21 -6.88
N LYS A 44 -21.26 7.56 -7.81
CA LYS A 44 -21.09 6.85 -9.09
C LYS A 44 -20.76 5.36 -8.98
N ASP A 45 -20.10 4.96 -7.89
CA ASP A 45 -19.66 3.58 -7.65
C ASP A 45 -20.60 2.80 -6.73
N LEU A 46 -21.73 3.41 -6.32
CA LEU A 46 -22.68 2.82 -5.38
C LEU A 46 -24.05 2.58 -6.02
N SER A 47 -24.72 1.55 -5.58
CA SER A 47 -26.09 1.29 -5.98
C SER A 47 -27.04 2.43 -5.58
N PRO A 48 -28.17 2.61 -6.27
CA PRO A 48 -29.18 3.61 -5.91
C PRO A 48 -29.69 3.42 -4.47
N PHE A 49 -29.79 4.53 -3.71
CA PHE A 49 -30.26 4.49 -2.34
C PHE A 49 -31.56 5.29 -2.10
N GLY A 50 -31.67 6.49 -2.70
CA GLY A 50 -32.85 7.34 -2.59
C GLY A 50 -33.10 7.92 -1.21
N GLY A 51 -32.10 7.94 -0.30
CA GLY A 51 -32.26 8.39 1.09
C GLY A 51 -32.41 9.89 1.27
N CYS A 52 -31.60 10.71 0.57
CA CYS A 52 -31.58 12.17 0.75
C CYS A 52 -32.75 12.90 0.08
N ARG A 53 -33.44 12.30 -0.86
CA ARG A 53 -34.59 12.87 -1.61
C ARG A 53 -34.30 14.13 -2.46
N LEU A 54 -33.09 14.62 -2.53
CA LEU A 54 -32.75 15.85 -3.24
C LEU A 54 -32.74 15.70 -4.78
N CYS A 55 -32.54 14.48 -5.28
CA CYS A 55 -32.42 14.21 -6.70
C CYS A 55 -33.78 14.05 -7.43
N MET A 56 -34.83 14.63 -6.90
CA MET A 56 -36.17 14.67 -7.55
C MET A 56 -36.09 15.39 -8.90
N VAL A 57 -36.89 14.86 -9.85
CA VAL A 57 -37.04 15.42 -11.20
C VAL A 57 -38.49 15.36 -11.65
N GLU A 58 -38.85 16.13 -12.63
CA GLU A 58 -40.11 16.00 -13.35
C GLU A 58 -39.86 15.22 -14.65
N ILE A 59 -40.70 14.21 -14.90
CA ILE A 59 -40.59 13.38 -16.12
C ILE A 59 -41.93 13.41 -16.84
N GLU A 60 -41.96 13.77 -18.14
CA GLU A 60 -43.16 13.83 -18.94
C GLU A 60 -43.90 12.47 -18.91
N GLY A 61 -45.20 12.51 -18.60
CA GLY A 61 -46.03 11.31 -18.50
C GLY A 61 -45.91 10.54 -17.19
N MET A 62 -45.02 10.90 -16.27
CA MET A 62 -44.93 10.31 -14.92
C MET A 62 -45.60 11.18 -13.88
N ARG A 63 -46.31 10.55 -12.95
CA ARG A 63 -46.97 11.26 -11.85
C ARG A 63 -46.03 11.52 -10.68
N GLY A 64 -46.05 12.73 -10.15
CA GLY A 64 -45.24 13.14 -8.98
C GLY A 64 -43.77 13.49 -9.35
N TYR A 65 -42.86 13.37 -8.38
CA TYR A 65 -41.45 13.75 -8.51
C TYR A 65 -40.57 12.52 -8.30
N PRO A 66 -40.34 11.71 -9.34
CA PRO A 66 -39.47 10.55 -9.23
C PRO A 66 -38.02 10.93 -8.89
N LEU A 67 -37.32 10.00 -8.22
CA LEU A 67 -35.92 10.20 -7.86
C LEU A 67 -35.02 9.79 -9.04
N SER A 68 -34.26 10.73 -9.57
CA SER A 68 -33.37 10.45 -10.71
C SER A 68 -32.34 9.36 -10.43
N CYS A 69 -31.87 9.23 -9.17
CA CYS A 69 -30.87 8.23 -8.76
C CYS A 69 -31.40 6.78 -8.78
N SER A 70 -32.72 6.56 -8.74
CA SER A 70 -33.35 5.22 -8.76
C SER A 70 -34.27 4.98 -9.95
N THR A 71 -34.44 5.97 -10.81
CA THR A 71 -35.23 5.85 -12.04
C THR A 71 -34.33 5.50 -13.21
N THR A 72 -34.55 4.35 -13.84
CA THR A 72 -33.80 3.92 -15.04
C THR A 72 -34.11 4.85 -16.20
N ALA A 73 -33.07 5.36 -16.85
CA ALA A 73 -33.20 6.18 -18.05
C ALA A 73 -33.68 5.35 -19.23
N GLN A 74 -34.59 5.90 -20.03
CA GLN A 74 -35.21 5.23 -21.18
C GLN A 74 -35.12 6.10 -22.42
N GLU A 75 -35.16 5.47 -23.59
CA GLU A 75 -35.14 6.15 -24.89
C GLU A 75 -36.31 7.14 -25.01
N GLY A 76 -36.04 8.35 -25.46
CA GLY A 76 -37.06 9.39 -25.70
C GLY A 76 -37.63 10.04 -24.43
N MET A 77 -37.17 9.67 -23.21
CA MET A 77 -37.64 10.27 -21.95
C MET A 77 -37.35 11.77 -21.97
N LYS A 78 -38.29 12.57 -21.45
CA LYS A 78 -38.10 14.02 -21.26
C LYS A 78 -38.12 14.36 -19.78
N VAL A 79 -37.03 14.95 -19.31
CA VAL A 79 -36.75 15.19 -17.89
C VAL A 79 -36.48 16.69 -17.67
N LEU A 80 -37.11 17.25 -16.65
CA LEU A 80 -36.79 18.58 -16.14
C LEU A 80 -36.16 18.44 -14.76
N THR A 81 -35.01 19.06 -14.58
CA THR A 81 -34.20 18.93 -13.35
C THR A 81 -34.20 20.22 -12.52
N ASP A 82 -34.66 21.32 -13.11
CA ASP A 82 -34.61 22.65 -12.51
C ASP A 82 -35.91 23.45 -12.83
N THR A 83 -36.98 23.16 -12.04
CA THR A 83 -38.21 23.92 -12.06
C THR A 83 -38.38 24.64 -10.72
N ALA A 84 -39.22 25.69 -10.67
CA ALA A 84 -39.51 26.41 -9.41
C ALA A 84 -40.01 25.45 -8.33
N THR A 85 -40.94 24.55 -8.68
CA THR A 85 -41.46 23.53 -7.76
C THR A 85 -40.38 22.59 -7.22
N LEU A 86 -39.45 22.12 -8.08
CA LEU A 86 -38.34 21.28 -7.62
C LEU A 86 -37.42 22.07 -6.68
N GLY A 87 -37.17 23.35 -6.99
CA GLY A 87 -36.39 24.26 -6.13
C GLY A 87 -36.99 24.37 -4.73
N ASP A 88 -38.29 24.62 -4.62
CA ASP A 88 -39.01 24.75 -3.36
C ASP A 88 -38.98 23.42 -2.55
N LEU A 89 -39.27 22.31 -3.22
CA LEU A 89 -39.20 20.99 -2.59
C LEU A 89 -37.80 20.64 -2.05
N ARG A 90 -36.76 20.97 -2.78
CA ARG A 90 -35.39 20.76 -2.34
C ARG A 90 -34.99 21.63 -1.15
N LYS A 91 -35.50 22.88 -1.09
CA LYS A 91 -35.33 23.77 0.08
C LYS A 91 -35.96 23.14 1.32
N GLU A 92 -37.20 22.67 1.23
CA GLU A 92 -37.88 22.03 2.35
C GLU A 92 -37.13 20.76 2.85
N ILE A 93 -36.63 19.93 1.95
CA ILE A 93 -35.85 18.75 2.32
C ILE A 93 -34.52 19.15 2.99
N LEU A 94 -33.83 20.16 2.48
CA LEU A 94 -32.60 20.64 3.12
C LEU A 94 -32.87 21.23 4.50
N LYS A 95 -33.96 21.99 4.70
CA LYS A 95 -34.37 22.47 6.01
C LYS A 95 -34.59 21.33 7.02
N LEU A 96 -35.22 20.21 6.57
CA LEU A 96 -35.39 19.02 7.40
C LEU A 96 -34.02 18.37 7.76
N ILE A 97 -33.09 18.27 6.83
CA ILE A 97 -31.74 17.76 7.11
C ILE A 97 -31.00 18.68 8.08
N LEU A 98 -31.13 19.99 7.91
CA LEU A 98 -30.46 21.00 8.73
C LEU A 98 -31.08 21.13 10.12
N SER A 99 -32.32 20.70 10.34
CA SER A 99 -32.95 20.73 11.66
C SER A 99 -32.28 19.79 12.68
N GLU A 100 -31.64 18.73 12.21
CA GLU A 100 -30.85 17.79 13.04
C GLU A 100 -29.32 18.02 12.92
N HIS A 101 -28.89 18.88 12.01
CA HIS A 101 -27.46 19.16 11.74
C HIS A 101 -27.01 20.49 12.35
N PRO A 102 -25.86 20.60 13.04
CA PRO A 102 -25.33 21.85 13.57
C PRO A 102 -25.06 22.88 12.47
N SER A 103 -26.10 23.61 12.09
CA SER A 103 -26.17 24.41 10.86
C SER A 103 -26.14 25.93 11.10
N SER A 104 -25.93 26.38 12.33
CA SER A 104 -25.99 27.80 12.68
C SER A 104 -25.13 28.70 11.78
N CYS A 105 -23.96 28.24 11.35
CA CYS A 105 -23.10 29.00 10.44
C CYS A 105 -23.65 29.06 9.01
N LEU A 106 -24.50 28.14 8.57
CA LEU A 106 -25.05 28.11 7.21
C LEU A 106 -26.13 29.13 6.96
N ILE A 107 -26.87 29.51 8.03
CA ILE A 107 -27.96 30.48 8.01
C ILE A 107 -27.57 31.81 8.69
N CYS A 108 -26.31 32.01 9.05
CA CYS A 108 -25.80 33.21 9.70
C CYS A 108 -25.61 34.34 8.69
N ASP A 109 -26.10 35.52 8.99
CA ASP A 109 -25.97 36.69 8.14
C ASP A 109 -24.50 37.17 8.01
N GLU A 110 -23.67 36.93 9.05
CA GLU A 110 -22.26 37.31 9.09
C GLU A 110 -21.32 36.25 8.49
N ARG A 111 -21.87 35.21 7.90
CA ARG A 111 -21.07 34.03 7.41
C ARG A 111 -19.95 34.41 6.41
N VAL A 112 -20.20 35.43 5.57
CA VAL A 112 -19.24 35.88 4.54
C VAL A 112 -18.05 36.55 5.21
N GLU A 113 -18.26 37.48 6.09
CA GLU A 113 -17.22 38.18 6.87
C GLU A 113 -16.45 37.19 7.75
N CYS A 114 -17.17 36.27 8.37
CA CYS A 114 -16.57 35.23 9.18
C CYS A 114 -15.62 34.30 8.35
N LYS A 115 -16.01 33.96 7.12
CA LYS A 115 -15.13 33.19 6.20
C LYS A 115 -13.87 33.98 5.80
N GLU A 116 -13.98 35.28 5.64
CA GLU A 116 -12.86 36.13 5.22
C GLU A 116 -11.83 36.34 6.35
N TYR A 117 -12.26 36.51 7.58
CA TYR A 117 -11.39 36.90 8.71
C TYR A 117 -11.05 35.77 9.68
N GLN A 118 -11.76 34.66 9.63
CA GLN A 118 -11.58 33.56 10.59
C GLN A 118 -11.39 32.23 9.88
N GLY A 119 -10.31 31.54 10.17
CA GLY A 119 -10.14 30.14 9.81
C GLY A 119 -11.00 29.21 10.69
N THR A 120 -11.00 27.94 10.36
CA THR A 120 -11.65 26.89 11.16
C THR A 120 -11.06 26.85 12.57
N ILE A 121 -11.92 26.88 13.59
CA ILE A 121 -11.51 26.88 14.98
C ILE A 121 -11.50 25.44 15.50
N ARG A 122 -10.35 24.98 15.93
CA ARG A 122 -10.23 23.69 16.61
C ARG A 122 -10.93 23.76 17.95
N LYS A 123 -11.94 22.93 18.14
CA LYS A 123 -12.72 22.87 19.37
C LYS A 123 -12.70 21.44 19.92
N ALA A 124 -12.52 21.33 21.23
CA ALA A 124 -12.76 20.08 21.92
C ALA A 124 -14.27 19.91 22.20
N GLY A 125 -14.79 18.70 22.06
CA GLY A 125 -16.20 18.40 22.28
C GLY A 125 -17.09 18.54 21.04
N VAL A 126 -18.37 18.76 21.26
CA VAL A 126 -19.42 18.72 20.22
C VAL A 126 -19.24 19.82 19.18
N THR A 127 -19.34 19.48 17.91
CA THR A 127 -19.38 20.42 16.79
C THR A 127 -20.70 21.20 16.83
N THR A 128 -20.64 22.51 16.91
CA THR A 128 -21.82 23.42 17.02
C THR A 128 -22.08 24.24 15.77
N GLY A 129 -21.27 24.11 14.73
CA GLY A 129 -21.41 24.83 13.47
C GLY A 129 -20.20 24.61 12.58
N CYS A 130 -20.25 25.09 11.33
CA CYS A 130 -19.21 24.84 10.32
C CYS A 130 -17.84 25.31 10.76
N ARG A 131 -17.71 26.45 11.48
CA ARG A 131 -16.43 26.97 11.98
C ARG A 131 -15.70 26.03 12.93
N PHE A 132 -16.38 25.09 13.51
CA PHE A 132 -15.82 24.07 14.41
C PHE A 132 -15.78 22.68 13.77
N CYS A 133 -16.14 22.59 12.50
CA CYS A 133 -16.16 21.36 11.73
C CYS A 133 -14.86 21.24 10.90
N PRO A 134 -14.18 20.09 10.91
CA PRO A 134 -12.97 19.89 10.11
C PRO A 134 -13.21 19.99 8.60
N ASN A 135 -14.46 19.83 8.16
CA ASN A 135 -14.83 19.86 6.74
C ASN A 135 -15.33 21.23 6.25
N ASP A 136 -15.15 22.30 7.04
CA ASP A 136 -15.56 23.66 6.65
C ASP A 136 -14.88 24.11 5.36
N GLY A 137 -15.70 24.56 4.40
CA GLY A 137 -15.25 25.00 3.08
C GLY A 137 -14.95 23.87 2.06
N GLN A 138 -15.18 22.60 2.46
CA GLN A 138 -15.03 21.43 1.59
C GLN A 138 -16.14 20.38 1.85
N CYS A 139 -17.35 20.85 2.19
CA CYS A 139 -18.50 20.06 2.59
C CYS A 139 -19.59 20.11 1.51
N GLU A 140 -19.97 18.94 0.96
CA GLU A 140 -21.03 18.86 -0.07
C GLU A 140 -22.39 19.38 0.44
N LEU A 141 -22.70 19.20 1.73
CA LEU A 141 -23.91 19.77 2.32
C LEU A 141 -23.87 21.29 2.33
N GLN A 142 -22.73 21.87 2.70
CA GLN A 142 -22.52 23.34 2.69
C GLN A 142 -22.69 23.90 1.29
N ASP A 143 -22.06 23.28 0.29
CA ASP A 143 -22.16 23.72 -1.10
C ASP A 143 -23.59 23.64 -1.65
N LEU A 144 -24.33 22.61 -1.27
CA LEU A 144 -25.74 22.46 -1.66
C LEU A 144 -26.66 23.49 -0.99
N VAL A 145 -26.45 23.78 0.28
CA VAL A 145 -27.22 24.82 1.00
C VAL A 145 -27.01 26.18 0.34
N GLU A 146 -25.77 26.52 0.01
CA GLU A 146 -25.46 27.76 -0.70
C GLU A 146 -26.07 27.79 -2.12
N LYS A 147 -25.97 26.73 -2.87
CA LYS A 147 -26.49 26.59 -4.24
C LYS A 147 -28.01 26.68 -4.31
N ILE A 148 -28.71 26.02 -3.41
CA ILE A 148 -30.19 25.99 -3.38
C ILE A 148 -30.77 27.25 -2.71
N GLY A 149 -29.95 27.95 -1.93
CA GLY A 149 -30.31 29.22 -1.31
C GLY A 149 -31.25 29.06 -0.12
N VAL A 150 -30.88 28.15 0.83
CA VAL A 150 -31.58 28.06 2.11
C VAL A 150 -31.02 29.12 3.05
N THR A 151 -31.90 30.00 3.54
CA THR A 151 -31.55 31.13 4.41
C THR A 151 -32.16 31.06 5.80
N GLU A 152 -33.11 30.15 6.01
CA GLU A 152 -33.78 29.96 7.30
C GLU A 152 -34.19 28.52 7.51
N ILE A 153 -34.42 28.11 8.75
CA ILE A 153 -34.92 26.80 9.15
C ILE A 153 -36.15 27.05 10.01
N ASP A 154 -37.31 26.74 9.48
CA ASP A 154 -38.63 26.88 10.13
C ASP A 154 -39.12 25.60 10.80
N PHE A 155 -38.31 24.54 10.80
CA PHE A 155 -38.58 23.30 11.56
C PHE A 155 -37.94 23.38 12.97
N PRO A 156 -38.53 22.66 13.97
CA PRO A 156 -37.89 22.50 15.26
C PRO A 156 -36.46 21.92 15.11
N ILE A 157 -35.50 22.53 15.79
CA ILE A 157 -34.10 22.13 15.77
C ILE A 157 -33.86 21.14 16.90
N ASP A 158 -33.34 19.97 16.58
CA ASP A 158 -33.00 18.90 17.51
C ASP A 158 -31.59 18.37 17.26
N TYR A 159 -30.59 19.02 17.86
CA TYR A 159 -29.19 18.58 17.77
C TYR A 159 -28.90 17.49 18.80
N HIS A 160 -28.39 16.37 18.34
CA HIS A 160 -28.21 15.16 19.15
C HIS A 160 -27.21 15.32 20.31
N GLY A 161 -26.15 16.10 20.18
CA GLY A 161 -25.15 16.34 21.23
C GLY A 161 -24.31 15.12 21.58
N TYR A 162 -24.03 14.25 20.60
CA TYR A 162 -23.15 13.09 20.79
C TYR A 162 -21.71 13.53 21.04
N ASP A 163 -21.01 12.79 21.90
CA ASP A 163 -19.55 12.94 22.03
C ASP A 163 -18.88 12.41 20.75
N PRO A 164 -17.93 13.17 20.16
CA PRO A 164 -17.14 12.68 19.05
C PRO A 164 -16.30 11.45 19.46
N GLU A 165 -16.24 10.44 18.59
CA GLU A 165 -15.49 9.20 18.82
C GLU A 165 -14.06 9.33 18.21
N HIS A 166 -13.03 9.13 19.03
CA HIS A 166 -11.60 9.29 18.68
C HIS A 166 -10.79 7.99 18.77
N ASP A 167 -11.46 6.87 18.98
CA ASP A 167 -10.88 5.56 19.21
C ASP A 167 -10.29 4.89 17.96
N ASP A 168 -10.70 5.31 16.77
CA ASP A 168 -10.08 4.81 15.54
C ASP A 168 -8.67 5.40 15.34
N PRO A 169 -7.70 4.60 14.87
CA PRO A 169 -6.33 5.08 14.74
C PRO A 169 -6.10 6.18 13.71
N PHE A 170 -6.91 6.27 12.65
CA PHE A 170 -6.66 7.16 11.51
C PHE A 170 -7.69 8.26 11.30
N TYR A 171 -8.92 8.11 11.78
CA TYR A 171 -9.98 9.10 11.58
C TYR A 171 -10.86 9.22 12.80
N ASP A 172 -11.48 10.37 12.94
CA ASP A 172 -12.47 10.64 13.97
C ASP A 172 -13.88 10.52 13.40
N ARG A 173 -14.83 10.26 14.27
CA ARG A 173 -16.27 10.18 13.95
C ARG A 173 -17.05 11.18 14.79
N ASP A 174 -17.77 12.07 14.13
CA ASP A 174 -18.69 13.01 14.78
C ASP A 174 -20.10 12.82 14.20
N TYR A 175 -20.93 12.09 14.95
CA TYR A 175 -22.28 11.78 14.50
C TYR A 175 -23.22 13.00 14.54
N ASN A 176 -22.84 14.11 15.18
CA ASN A 176 -23.62 15.34 15.17
C ASN A 176 -23.71 15.95 13.76
N VAL A 177 -22.71 15.72 12.94
CA VAL A 177 -22.66 16.20 11.56
C VAL A 177 -22.93 15.09 10.53
N CYS A 178 -23.37 13.92 10.97
CA CYS A 178 -23.77 12.82 10.13
C CYS A 178 -25.22 13.01 9.65
N ILE A 179 -25.44 12.99 8.33
CA ILE A 179 -26.75 13.11 7.71
C ILE A 179 -27.38 11.76 7.30
N LEU A 180 -26.85 10.65 7.82
CA LEU A 180 -27.32 9.28 7.54
C LEU A 180 -27.48 8.95 6.04
N CYS A 181 -26.67 9.54 5.17
CA CYS A 181 -26.75 9.35 3.72
C CYS A 181 -26.40 7.91 3.26
N GLY A 182 -25.79 7.10 4.11
CA GLY A 182 -25.46 5.70 3.84
C GLY A 182 -24.34 5.46 2.82
N ARG A 183 -23.64 6.48 2.31
CA ARG A 183 -22.52 6.28 1.36
C ARG A 183 -21.42 5.42 1.97
N CYS A 184 -20.99 5.70 3.21
CA CYS A 184 -19.92 4.97 3.89
C CYS A 184 -20.31 3.49 4.14
N VAL A 185 -21.54 3.20 4.49
CA VAL A 185 -22.05 1.82 4.67
C VAL A 185 -21.97 1.07 3.34
N ARG A 186 -22.55 1.62 2.28
CA ARG A 186 -22.56 0.99 0.95
C ARG A 186 -21.17 0.88 0.36
N MET A 187 -20.31 1.87 0.55
CA MET A 187 -18.90 1.79 0.13
C MET A 187 -18.17 0.63 0.82
N CYS A 188 -18.42 0.42 2.12
CA CYS A 188 -17.86 -0.68 2.88
C CYS A 188 -18.42 -2.05 2.44
N GLN A 189 -19.70 -2.11 2.08
CA GLN A 189 -20.39 -3.33 1.67
C GLN A 189 -20.21 -3.65 0.19
N GLU A 190 -20.56 -2.73 -0.71
CA GLU A 190 -20.67 -2.98 -2.15
C GLU A 190 -19.33 -2.89 -2.87
N VAL A 191 -18.41 -2.01 -2.42
CA VAL A 191 -17.14 -1.78 -3.11
C VAL A 191 -15.99 -2.50 -2.42
N ARG A 192 -15.93 -2.38 -1.07
CA ARG A 192 -14.86 -3.04 -0.30
C ARG A 192 -15.16 -4.51 0.00
N GLY A 193 -16.43 -4.88 0.14
CA GLY A 193 -16.87 -6.22 0.49
C GLY A 193 -16.55 -6.63 1.94
N THR A 194 -16.16 -5.68 2.82
CA THR A 194 -15.79 -5.97 4.21
C THR A 194 -16.98 -5.87 5.19
N SER A 195 -18.02 -5.11 4.83
CA SER A 195 -19.28 -4.99 5.59
C SER A 195 -19.13 -4.63 7.08
N VAL A 196 -18.08 -3.90 7.43
CA VAL A 196 -17.82 -3.48 8.83
C VAL A 196 -18.85 -2.47 9.32
N LEU A 197 -19.21 -1.52 8.44
CA LEU A 197 -20.15 -0.45 8.76
C LEU A 197 -21.58 -0.86 8.45
N ALA A 198 -22.49 -0.54 9.38
CA ALA A 198 -23.92 -0.76 9.23
C ALA A 198 -24.74 0.41 9.81
N PHE A 199 -26.01 0.52 9.44
CA PHE A 199 -26.95 1.32 10.20
C PHE A 199 -27.27 0.58 11.49
N THR A 200 -26.94 1.20 12.62
CA THR A 200 -27.18 0.67 13.96
C THR A 200 -28.26 1.50 14.65
N TYR A 201 -28.99 0.86 15.57
CA TYR A 201 -30.17 1.44 16.20
C TYR A 201 -31.26 1.78 15.17
N ARG A 202 -32.28 2.56 15.57
CA ARG A 202 -33.39 2.96 14.70
C ARG A 202 -34.05 4.25 15.19
N GLY A 203 -34.80 4.91 14.29
CA GLY A 203 -35.46 6.18 14.57
C GLY A 203 -34.43 7.27 14.86
N PRO A 204 -34.72 8.19 15.78
CA PRO A 204 -33.85 9.32 16.11
C PRO A 204 -32.46 8.90 16.66
N LYS A 205 -32.29 7.65 17.09
CA LYS A 205 -31.03 7.11 17.59
C LYS A 205 -30.19 6.40 16.52
N ALA A 206 -30.66 6.38 15.26
CA ALA A 206 -29.93 5.72 14.19
C ALA A 206 -28.55 6.37 14.00
N LYS A 207 -27.51 5.55 13.91
CA LYS A 207 -26.15 5.99 13.60
C LYS A 207 -25.41 4.95 12.77
N ILE A 208 -24.23 5.30 12.28
CA ILE A 208 -23.38 4.41 11.49
C ILE A 208 -22.25 3.90 12.38
N SER A 209 -22.22 2.59 12.63
CA SER A 209 -21.16 1.98 13.43
C SER A 209 -20.98 0.51 13.08
N PRO A 210 -19.91 -0.16 13.54
CA PRO A 210 -19.88 -1.61 13.55
C PRO A 210 -21.00 -2.20 14.39
N ALA A 211 -21.51 -3.36 14.00
CA ALA A 211 -22.60 -4.02 14.72
C ALA A 211 -22.15 -4.47 16.13
N PHE A 212 -23.09 -4.51 17.05
CA PHE A 212 -22.94 -5.00 18.43
C PHE A 212 -21.96 -4.22 19.30
N GLY A 213 -21.69 -2.95 18.99
CA GLY A 213 -20.80 -2.09 19.79
C GLY A 213 -19.32 -2.47 19.75
N ARG A 214 -18.91 -3.28 18.77
CA ARG A 214 -17.49 -3.61 18.54
C ARG A 214 -16.72 -2.38 18.04
N SER A 215 -15.42 -2.34 18.32
CA SER A 215 -14.54 -1.41 17.65
C SER A 215 -14.39 -1.74 16.16
N HIS A 216 -13.90 -0.81 15.36
CA HIS A 216 -13.64 -1.06 13.94
C HIS A 216 -12.61 -2.19 13.72
N ALA A 217 -11.56 -2.24 14.55
CA ALA A 217 -10.54 -3.28 14.48
C ALA A 217 -11.14 -4.67 14.77
N GLU A 218 -11.93 -4.82 15.86
CA GLU A 218 -12.61 -6.08 16.21
C GLU A 218 -13.64 -6.52 15.16
N ALA A 219 -14.20 -5.57 14.41
CA ALA A 219 -15.12 -5.85 13.33
C ALA A 219 -14.43 -6.20 12.00
N GLY A 220 -13.09 -6.28 11.97
CA GLY A 220 -12.30 -6.61 10.79
C GLY A 220 -12.08 -5.45 9.83
N CYS A 221 -12.07 -4.21 10.30
CA CYS A 221 -11.80 -3.04 9.46
C CYS A 221 -10.38 -3.09 8.88
N GLU A 222 -10.28 -2.87 7.57
CA GLU A 222 -9.00 -2.77 6.85
C GLU A 222 -8.39 -1.36 6.93
N PHE A 223 -9.02 -0.41 7.60
CA PHE A 223 -8.66 1.02 7.65
C PHE A 223 -8.32 1.61 6.28
N CYS A 224 -9.03 1.19 5.25
CA CYS A 224 -8.80 1.63 3.87
C CYS A 224 -9.21 3.09 3.60
N GLY A 225 -9.99 3.71 4.50
CA GLY A 225 -10.44 5.09 4.42
C GLY A 225 -11.46 5.40 3.31
N ALA A 226 -12.00 4.39 2.61
CA ALA A 226 -12.99 4.60 1.55
C ALA A 226 -14.29 5.24 2.09
N CYS A 227 -14.65 4.95 3.34
CA CYS A 227 -15.78 5.60 4.03
C CYS A 227 -15.52 7.09 4.29
N VAL A 228 -14.28 7.47 4.58
CA VAL A 228 -13.87 8.88 4.77
C VAL A 228 -13.97 9.65 3.45
N ASP A 229 -13.51 9.05 2.34
CA ASP A 229 -13.54 9.68 1.01
C ASP A 229 -14.93 10.02 0.52
N VAL A 230 -15.91 9.15 0.79
CA VAL A 230 -17.27 9.32 0.27
C VAL A 230 -18.20 10.05 1.24
N CYS A 231 -17.68 10.46 2.41
CA CYS A 231 -18.49 11.20 3.38
C CYS A 231 -18.75 12.63 2.90
N PRO A 232 -20.02 13.03 2.66
CA PRO A 232 -20.34 14.35 2.14
C PRO A 232 -20.27 15.46 3.19
N THR A 233 -20.00 15.10 4.45
CA THR A 233 -19.91 16.03 5.58
C THR A 233 -18.67 15.79 6.41
N GLY A 234 -18.49 16.46 7.53
CA GLY A 234 -17.36 16.26 8.45
C GLY A 234 -17.54 15.10 9.44
N ALA A 235 -18.52 14.21 9.21
CA ALA A 235 -18.80 13.11 10.13
C ALA A 235 -17.66 12.08 10.23
N LEU A 236 -16.88 11.91 9.17
CA LEU A 236 -15.68 11.10 9.14
C LEU A 236 -14.52 12.00 8.71
N ALA A 237 -13.54 12.18 9.57
CA ALA A 237 -12.46 13.15 9.35
C ALA A 237 -11.09 12.52 9.62
N ASP A 238 -10.20 12.54 8.61
CA ASP A 238 -8.82 12.08 8.73
C ASP A 238 -8.06 12.85 9.82
N LYS A 239 -7.52 12.15 10.81
CA LYS A 239 -6.81 12.75 11.95
C LYS A 239 -5.61 13.61 11.55
N ALA A 240 -4.88 13.20 10.52
CA ALA A 240 -3.67 13.91 10.08
C ALA A 240 -3.99 15.23 9.36
N SER A 241 -5.09 15.27 8.59
CA SER A 241 -5.39 16.41 7.69
C SER A 241 -6.58 17.27 8.10
N LYS A 242 -7.44 16.82 9.00
CA LYS A 242 -8.74 17.44 9.31
C LYS A 242 -8.71 18.93 9.69
N TRP A 243 -7.58 19.43 10.17
CA TRP A 243 -7.42 20.84 10.55
C TRP A 243 -6.54 21.66 9.61
N GLU A 244 -6.13 21.09 8.48
CA GLU A 244 -5.36 21.82 7.47
C GLU A 244 -6.25 22.78 6.64
N GLY A 245 -7.58 22.59 6.71
CA GLY A 245 -8.56 23.37 5.96
C GLY A 245 -8.62 22.99 4.48
N LYS A 246 -9.33 23.77 3.68
CA LYS A 246 -9.48 23.50 2.25
C LYS A 246 -8.11 23.50 1.55
N PRO A 247 -7.77 22.42 0.78
CA PRO A 247 -6.56 22.40 -0.04
C PRO A 247 -6.57 23.49 -1.11
N ASP A 248 -5.39 23.92 -1.53
CA ASP A 248 -5.23 24.85 -2.67
C ASP A 248 -5.40 24.12 -4.00
N GLY A 249 -5.08 22.83 -4.03
CA GLY A 249 -5.19 21.97 -5.20
C GLY A 249 -4.83 20.54 -4.92
N SER A 250 -4.85 19.73 -5.98
CA SER A 250 -4.45 18.34 -5.96
C SER A 250 -3.64 17.96 -7.20
N LEU A 251 -2.84 16.89 -7.08
CA LEU A 251 -2.01 16.34 -8.14
C LEU A 251 -2.17 14.82 -8.18
N ILE A 252 -2.24 14.26 -9.39
CA ILE A 252 -2.23 12.81 -9.57
C ILE A 252 -0.78 12.30 -9.52
N SER A 253 -0.53 11.33 -8.66
CA SER A 253 0.78 10.73 -8.44
C SER A 253 0.67 9.22 -8.22
N THR A 254 1.80 8.56 -7.99
CA THR A 254 1.87 7.12 -7.71
C THR A 254 2.26 6.87 -6.26
N CYS A 255 1.56 5.97 -5.59
CA CYS A 255 1.85 5.57 -4.21
C CYS A 255 3.23 4.89 -4.09
N PRO A 256 4.11 5.30 -3.16
CA PRO A 256 5.48 4.82 -3.05
C PRO A 256 5.67 3.60 -2.14
N PHE A 257 4.61 2.93 -1.66
CA PHE A 257 4.76 1.95 -0.57
C PHE A 257 4.84 0.48 -0.98
N CYS A 258 4.34 0.10 -2.15
CA CYS A 258 4.44 -1.29 -2.60
C CYS A 258 4.33 -1.42 -4.11
N ALA A 259 4.64 -2.60 -4.62
CA ALA A 259 4.73 -2.92 -6.04
C ALA A 259 3.41 -2.79 -6.85
N ILE A 260 2.27 -2.58 -6.20
CA ILE A 260 0.98 -2.34 -6.89
C ILE A 260 1.04 -1.04 -7.70
N GLY A 261 1.64 0.02 -7.13
CA GLY A 261 1.71 1.33 -7.78
C GLY A 261 0.35 1.99 -7.93
N CYS A 262 -0.46 2.02 -6.85
CA CYS A 262 -1.78 2.66 -6.85
C CYS A 262 -1.67 4.12 -7.28
N GLN A 263 -2.62 4.57 -8.11
CA GLN A 263 -2.75 5.98 -8.45
C GLN A 263 -3.45 6.72 -7.31
N ILE A 264 -2.83 7.79 -6.87
CA ILE A 264 -3.28 8.61 -5.75
C ILE A 264 -3.44 10.05 -6.18
N GLU A 265 -4.32 10.75 -5.49
CA GLU A 265 -4.49 12.19 -5.61
C GLU A 265 -3.92 12.84 -4.34
N LEU A 266 -2.85 13.59 -4.50
CA LEU A 266 -2.15 14.29 -3.42
C LEU A 266 -2.72 15.69 -3.26
N TYR A 267 -3.32 15.97 -2.12
CA TYR A 267 -3.84 17.29 -1.77
C TYR A 267 -2.76 18.13 -1.12
N HIS A 268 -2.66 19.37 -1.53
CA HIS A 268 -1.65 20.29 -0.98
C HIS A 268 -2.23 21.64 -0.59
N LYS A 269 -1.55 22.28 0.35
CA LYS A 269 -1.80 23.65 0.78
C LYS A 269 -0.49 24.37 1.02
N ASN A 270 -0.33 25.55 0.42
CA ASN A 270 0.93 26.31 0.45
C ASN A 270 2.14 25.46 0.03
N GLY A 271 1.99 24.60 -0.99
CA GLY A 271 3.03 23.68 -1.46
C GLY A 271 3.33 22.50 -0.54
N ARG A 272 2.61 22.32 0.55
CA ARG A 272 2.80 21.24 1.51
C ARG A 272 1.74 20.14 1.31
N LEU A 273 2.14 18.88 1.34
CA LEU A 273 1.22 17.73 1.30
C LEU A 273 0.33 17.72 2.55
N THR A 274 -0.98 17.77 2.36
CA THR A 274 -1.95 17.80 3.47
C THR A 274 -2.79 16.54 3.57
N GLY A 275 -3.04 15.85 2.46
CA GLY A 275 -3.88 14.65 2.47
C GLY A 275 -3.74 13.83 1.20
N VAL A 276 -4.35 12.65 1.20
CA VAL A 276 -4.34 11.71 0.06
C VAL A 276 -5.72 11.14 -0.15
N ARG A 277 -6.16 11.09 -1.40
CA ARG A 277 -7.35 10.35 -1.83
C ARG A 277 -7.01 9.33 -2.92
N ALA A 278 -7.90 8.38 -3.12
CA ALA A 278 -7.75 7.42 -4.22
C ALA A 278 -8.07 8.10 -5.55
N ASN A 279 -7.17 7.97 -6.52
CA ASN A 279 -7.51 8.33 -7.88
C ASN A 279 -8.34 7.22 -8.54
N LEU A 280 -9.24 7.62 -9.41
CA LEU A 280 -10.21 6.75 -10.07
C LEU A 280 -9.64 5.98 -11.27
N ASP A 281 -8.34 5.65 -11.27
CA ASP A 281 -7.75 4.84 -12.34
C ASP A 281 -8.30 3.41 -12.31
N PRO A 282 -9.12 3.01 -13.29
CA PRO A 282 -9.75 1.69 -13.31
C PRO A 282 -8.74 0.56 -13.61
N GLU A 283 -7.56 0.90 -14.12
CA GLU A 283 -6.58 -0.11 -14.55
C GLU A 283 -5.82 -0.71 -13.37
N ILE A 284 -5.63 0.03 -12.29
CA ILE A 284 -4.81 -0.39 -11.14
C ILE A 284 -5.67 -0.56 -9.89
N ASN A 285 -6.05 0.54 -9.26
CA ASN A 285 -6.67 0.55 -7.93
C ASN A 285 -8.17 0.90 -7.91
N ASP A 286 -8.74 1.32 -9.03
CA ASP A 286 -10.19 1.45 -9.20
C ASP A 286 -10.83 2.30 -8.08
N GLY A 287 -10.20 3.42 -7.76
CA GLY A 287 -10.65 4.32 -6.69
C GLY A 287 -10.45 3.79 -5.27
N GLN A 288 -9.62 2.75 -5.06
CA GLN A 288 -9.40 2.14 -3.75
C GLN A 288 -7.94 2.24 -3.32
N LEU A 289 -7.71 2.35 -2.01
CA LEU A 289 -6.38 2.34 -1.38
C LEU A 289 -6.34 1.37 -0.20
N CYS A 290 -5.13 1.04 0.25
CA CYS A 290 -4.91 0.46 1.56
C CYS A 290 -4.63 1.57 2.59
N VAL A 291 -4.58 1.19 3.86
CA VAL A 291 -4.30 2.09 4.99
C VAL A 291 -3.04 2.93 4.76
N LYS A 292 -1.96 2.33 4.26
CA LYS A 292 -0.69 3.04 4.03
C LYS A 292 -0.83 4.16 3.00
N GLY A 293 -1.37 3.83 1.83
CA GLY A 293 -1.54 4.80 0.76
C GLY A 293 -2.54 5.92 1.10
N ARG A 294 -3.50 5.63 1.99
CA ARG A 294 -4.52 6.59 2.41
C ARG A 294 -4.02 7.59 3.43
N PHE A 295 -3.39 7.13 4.52
CA PHE A 295 -3.20 7.96 5.71
C PHE A 295 -1.73 8.28 6.02
N CYS A 296 -0.77 7.47 5.53
CA CYS A 296 0.59 7.56 6.06
C CYS A 296 1.49 8.60 5.38
N LEU A 297 1.18 9.00 4.15
CA LEU A 297 2.08 9.83 3.34
C LEU A 297 2.37 11.21 3.94
N PRO A 298 1.38 11.95 4.46
CA PRO A 298 1.65 13.26 5.08
C PRO A 298 2.55 13.14 6.30
N GLU A 299 2.29 12.21 7.22
CA GLU A 299 3.08 12.04 8.44
C GLU A 299 4.52 11.61 8.13
N VAL A 300 4.72 10.63 7.22
CA VAL A 300 6.07 10.22 6.80
C VAL A 300 6.82 11.36 6.12
N THR A 301 6.14 12.16 5.28
CA THR A 301 6.78 13.26 4.58
C THR A 301 7.19 14.39 5.51
N HIS A 302 6.37 14.70 6.52
CA HIS A 302 6.59 15.87 7.41
C HIS A 302 7.10 15.50 8.81
N HIS A 303 7.49 14.26 9.04
CA HIS A 303 7.94 13.82 10.36
C HIS A 303 9.11 14.65 10.87
N PHE A 304 9.09 15.00 12.15
CA PHE A 304 10.08 15.91 12.77
C PHE A 304 11.49 15.31 12.85
N GLU A 305 11.61 13.98 12.86
CA GLU A 305 12.94 13.30 12.90
C GLU A 305 13.66 13.28 11.54
N ARG A 306 13.04 13.78 10.48
CA ARG A 306 13.73 13.87 9.18
C ARG A 306 14.92 14.81 9.27
N ALA A 307 16.09 14.34 8.88
CA ALA A 307 17.26 15.17 8.76
C ALA A 307 17.16 16.04 7.50
N LYS A 308 17.28 17.36 7.68
CA LYS A 308 17.12 18.36 6.60
C LYS A 308 18.44 18.94 6.11
N ARG A 309 19.55 18.69 6.82
CA ARG A 309 20.89 19.19 6.46
C ARG A 309 21.90 18.06 6.51
N PRO A 310 22.96 18.12 5.71
CA PRO A 310 24.06 17.16 5.79
C PRO A 310 24.68 17.10 7.18
N LEU A 311 25.04 15.91 7.62
CA LEU A 311 25.65 15.66 8.92
C LEU A 311 26.97 14.92 8.72
N LEU A 312 28.04 15.42 9.34
CA LEU A 312 29.33 14.74 9.42
C LEU A 312 29.63 14.34 10.86
N ARG A 313 30.18 13.14 11.04
CA ARG A 313 30.60 12.66 12.36
C ARG A 313 31.84 13.38 12.84
N LYS A 314 31.82 13.87 14.09
CA LYS A 314 32.96 14.40 14.80
C LYS A 314 33.06 13.71 16.18
N GLY A 315 33.88 12.67 16.26
CA GLY A 315 33.96 11.84 17.47
C GLY A 315 32.63 11.13 17.79
N GLN A 316 32.00 11.49 18.91
CA GLN A 316 30.73 10.91 19.37
C GLN A 316 29.48 11.62 18.86
N TYR A 317 29.61 12.80 18.23
CA TYR A 317 28.52 13.67 17.85
C TYR A 317 28.43 13.85 16.35
N PHE A 318 27.27 14.29 15.87
CA PHE A 318 27.07 14.79 14.52
C PHE A 318 27.18 16.32 14.51
N ARG A 319 27.81 16.85 13.48
CA ARG A 319 27.83 18.27 13.18
C ARG A 319 27.06 18.50 11.87
N GLN A 320 26.11 19.43 11.94
CA GLN A 320 25.48 19.93 10.71
C GLN A 320 26.50 20.75 9.92
N VAL A 321 26.54 20.50 8.62
CA VAL A 321 27.48 21.13 7.69
C VAL A 321 26.78 21.65 6.44
N SER A 322 27.47 22.45 5.64
CA SER A 322 27.00 22.81 4.31
C SER A 322 27.09 21.62 3.36
N TRP A 323 26.40 21.68 2.24
CA TRP A 323 26.52 20.69 1.18
C TRP A 323 27.95 20.63 0.60
N GLU A 324 28.60 21.80 0.45
CA GLU A 324 29.98 21.88 -0.04
C GLU A 324 30.92 21.11 0.86
N GLU A 325 30.88 21.36 2.17
CA GLU A 325 31.73 20.66 3.13
C GLU A 325 31.45 19.15 3.17
N ALA A 326 30.15 18.75 3.06
CA ALA A 326 29.78 17.34 3.03
C ALA A 326 30.29 16.64 1.77
N LEU A 327 30.11 17.27 0.60
CA LEU A 327 30.58 16.75 -0.67
C LEU A 327 32.09 16.65 -0.76
N GLU A 328 32.84 17.68 -0.29
CA GLU A 328 34.31 17.65 -0.20
C GLU A 328 34.78 16.50 0.69
N ARG A 329 34.17 16.32 1.87
CA ARG A 329 34.52 15.24 2.78
C ARG A 329 34.26 13.86 2.17
N VAL A 330 33.08 13.63 1.58
CA VAL A 330 32.71 12.37 0.94
C VAL A 330 33.60 12.10 -0.28
N ALA A 331 33.80 13.09 -1.15
CA ALA A 331 34.70 12.96 -2.30
C ALA A 331 36.14 12.68 -1.88
N GLY A 332 36.63 13.31 -0.80
CA GLY A 332 37.95 13.07 -0.24
C GLY A 332 38.16 11.61 0.20
N GLU A 333 37.17 11.02 0.84
CA GLU A 333 37.22 9.61 1.27
C GLU A 333 37.06 8.62 0.12
N LEU A 334 36.31 8.99 -0.92
CA LEU A 334 36.14 8.15 -2.13
C LEU A 334 37.36 8.24 -3.06
N LYS A 335 38.14 9.34 -3.00
CA LYS A 335 39.26 9.56 -3.86
C LYS A 335 40.40 8.60 -3.48
N GLY A 336 40.73 7.70 -4.38
CA GLY A 336 41.82 6.72 -4.17
C GLY A 336 41.35 5.42 -3.49
N VAL A 337 40.08 5.24 -3.22
CA VAL A 337 39.54 3.95 -2.78
C VAL A 337 39.61 2.97 -3.95
N SER A 338 40.19 1.80 -3.71
CA SER A 338 40.19 0.71 -4.70
C SER A 338 38.75 0.27 -5.02
N PRO A 339 38.43 0.02 -6.30
CA PRO A 339 37.11 -0.51 -6.68
C PRO A 339 36.67 -1.75 -5.87
N GLU A 340 37.62 -2.54 -5.39
CA GLU A 340 37.38 -3.76 -4.60
C GLU A 340 37.03 -3.45 -3.14
N ASP A 341 37.46 -2.28 -2.64
CA ASP A 341 37.25 -1.82 -1.26
C ASP A 341 35.93 -1.01 -1.09
N PHE A 342 35.17 -0.85 -2.13
CA PHE A 342 33.94 -0.08 -2.17
C PHE A 342 32.73 -0.95 -2.45
N VAL A 343 31.60 -0.68 -1.78
CA VAL A 343 30.26 -1.23 -2.13
C VAL A 343 29.19 -0.17 -2.05
N MET A 344 28.26 -0.22 -3.00
CA MET A 344 27.03 0.57 -2.99
C MET A 344 25.82 -0.31 -2.76
N LEU A 345 25.00 0.05 -1.78
CA LEU A 345 23.78 -0.67 -1.40
C LEU A 345 22.57 0.25 -1.61
N VAL A 346 21.62 -0.20 -2.43
CA VAL A 346 20.57 0.66 -2.97
C VAL A 346 19.18 0.14 -2.59
N SER A 347 18.28 1.04 -2.20
CA SER A 347 16.87 0.70 -1.91
C SER A 347 16.07 0.48 -3.19
N PRO A 348 15.14 -0.48 -3.20
CA PRO A 348 14.15 -0.60 -4.27
C PRO A 348 13.02 0.47 -4.17
N ASP A 349 13.04 1.33 -3.17
CA ASP A 349 12.02 2.38 -3.00
C ASP A 349 12.42 3.71 -3.67
N LEU A 350 13.51 3.71 -4.41
CA LEU A 350 13.98 4.86 -5.17
C LEU A 350 13.32 4.95 -6.55
N SER A 351 13.30 6.16 -7.12
CA SER A 351 12.89 6.36 -8.51
C SER A 351 13.83 5.66 -9.50
N ASN A 352 13.34 5.36 -10.70
CA ASN A 352 14.17 4.79 -11.77
C ASN A 352 15.39 5.67 -12.07
N GLU A 353 15.23 7.00 -12.04
CA GLU A 353 16.29 7.96 -12.22
C GLU A 353 17.38 7.82 -11.17
N SER A 354 17.01 7.64 -9.91
CA SER A 354 17.93 7.47 -8.80
C SER A 354 18.62 6.11 -8.83
N LEU A 355 17.89 5.05 -9.15
CA LEU A 355 18.46 3.70 -9.34
C LEU A 355 19.48 3.67 -10.50
N PHE A 356 19.12 4.31 -11.61
CA PHE A 356 20.01 4.38 -12.78
C PHE A 356 21.28 5.20 -12.49
N ALA A 357 21.12 6.35 -11.80
CA ALA A 357 22.25 7.15 -11.36
C ALA A 357 23.16 6.39 -10.40
N ALA A 358 22.62 5.59 -9.47
CA ALA A 358 23.36 4.79 -8.52
C ALA A 358 24.25 3.73 -9.20
N GLN A 359 23.69 2.95 -10.12
CA GLN A 359 24.51 1.97 -10.86
C GLN A 359 25.59 2.63 -11.73
N LYS A 360 25.26 3.78 -12.30
CA LYS A 360 26.22 4.51 -13.13
C LYS A 360 27.32 5.15 -12.29
N PHE A 361 27.00 5.61 -11.07
CA PHE A 361 27.98 6.10 -10.10
C PHE A 361 28.97 4.99 -9.72
N ALA A 362 28.47 3.84 -9.30
CA ALA A 362 29.35 2.72 -8.91
C ALA A 362 30.26 2.26 -10.06
N ARG A 363 29.68 2.09 -11.26
CA ARG A 363 30.40 1.54 -12.40
C ARG A 363 31.18 2.56 -13.19
N GLY A 364 30.65 3.78 -13.33
CA GLY A 364 31.27 4.83 -14.16
C GLY A 364 32.20 5.78 -13.41
N CYS A 365 31.95 6.04 -12.11
CA CYS A 365 32.75 6.93 -11.30
C CYS A 365 33.80 6.17 -10.46
N ILE A 366 33.35 5.13 -9.74
CA ILE A 366 34.23 4.33 -8.88
C ILE A 366 34.94 3.21 -9.67
N GLY A 367 34.31 2.73 -10.73
CA GLY A 367 34.88 1.65 -11.57
C GLY A 367 34.62 0.25 -11.00
N THR A 368 33.66 0.08 -10.11
CA THR A 368 33.35 -1.20 -9.46
C THR A 368 32.03 -1.79 -9.92
N ASN A 369 31.90 -3.13 -9.83
CA ASN A 369 30.64 -3.83 -9.97
C ASN A 369 30.05 -4.26 -8.60
N ASN A 370 30.62 -3.78 -7.50
CA ASN A 370 30.14 -4.02 -6.15
C ASN A 370 28.97 -3.08 -5.86
N ILE A 371 27.84 -3.39 -6.46
CA ILE A 371 26.55 -2.72 -6.26
C ILE A 371 25.47 -3.77 -6.11
N ASP A 372 24.64 -3.66 -5.07
CA ASP A 372 23.53 -4.55 -4.85
C ASP A 372 22.33 -3.78 -4.26
N SER A 373 21.15 -4.40 -4.30
CA SER A 373 19.93 -3.80 -3.81
C SER A 373 19.28 -4.68 -2.75
N THR A 374 18.66 -4.02 -1.74
CA THR A 374 17.78 -4.70 -0.79
C THR A 374 16.52 -5.29 -1.46
N ALA A 375 16.23 -4.93 -2.72
CA ALA A 375 15.27 -5.66 -3.55
C ALA A 375 15.55 -7.16 -3.62
N ARG A 376 16.81 -7.60 -3.49
CA ARG A 376 17.16 -9.03 -3.42
C ARG A 376 16.48 -9.78 -2.29
N MET A 377 16.16 -9.10 -1.20
CA MET A 377 15.44 -9.66 -0.08
C MET A 377 13.95 -9.84 -0.39
N GLU A 378 13.39 -8.98 -1.23
CA GLU A 378 12.00 -9.06 -1.69
C GLU A 378 11.84 -10.01 -2.89
N LEU A 379 12.89 -10.12 -3.72
CA LEU A 379 12.94 -10.98 -4.90
C LEU A 379 13.57 -12.35 -4.57
N ALA A 380 13.16 -12.95 -3.47
CA ALA A 380 13.67 -14.26 -3.05
C ALA A 380 13.40 -15.35 -4.10
N GLY A 381 14.20 -16.42 -4.13
CA GLY A 381 14.23 -17.38 -5.22
C GLY A 381 15.12 -16.96 -6.40
N GLY A 382 15.63 -15.73 -6.38
CA GLY A 382 16.67 -15.22 -7.26
C GLY A 382 16.16 -14.46 -8.49
N LEU A 383 17.03 -13.63 -9.04
CA LEU A 383 16.70 -12.71 -10.14
C LEU A 383 16.23 -13.45 -11.43
N ALA A 384 16.72 -14.66 -11.66
CA ALA A 384 16.31 -15.49 -12.79
C ALA A 384 14.80 -15.83 -12.75
N LEU A 385 14.30 -16.26 -11.59
CA LEU A 385 12.88 -16.53 -11.37
C LEU A 385 12.04 -15.28 -11.62
N TRP A 386 12.41 -14.18 -10.99
CA TRP A 386 11.64 -12.94 -11.07
C TRP A 386 11.65 -12.34 -12.47
N SER A 387 12.77 -12.40 -13.19
CA SER A 387 12.81 -11.99 -14.59
C SER A 387 11.88 -12.83 -15.46
N ARG A 388 11.75 -14.13 -15.16
CA ARG A 388 10.80 -15.01 -15.82
C ARG A 388 9.36 -14.63 -15.51
N LEU A 389 9.04 -14.37 -14.25
CA LEU A 389 7.71 -13.90 -13.85
C LEU A 389 7.36 -12.55 -14.51
N PHE A 390 8.29 -11.58 -14.52
CA PHE A 390 8.09 -10.29 -15.18
C PHE A 390 8.05 -10.36 -16.71
N SER A 391 8.40 -11.51 -17.31
CA SER A 391 8.22 -11.74 -18.74
C SER A 391 6.78 -12.15 -19.10
N LEU A 392 5.97 -12.50 -18.09
CA LEU A 392 4.58 -12.88 -18.26
C LEU A 392 3.64 -11.66 -18.27
N PRO A 393 2.45 -11.79 -18.82
CA PRO A 393 1.40 -10.80 -18.65
C PRO A 393 0.86 -10.87 -17.22
N ILE A 394 1.10 -9.84 -16.43
CA ILE A 394 0.52 -9.67 -15.09
C ILE A 394 -0.60 -8.62 -15.20
N SER A 395 -1.80 -8.94 -14.70
CA SER A 395 -2.93 -8.01 -14.73
C SER A 395 -3.68 -8.03 -13.41
N ILE A 396 -3.53 -6.96 -12.63
CA ILE A 396 -4.26 -6.76 -11.37
C ILE A 396 -5.76 -6.55 -11.66
N LYS A 397 -6.08 -5.86 -12.76
CA LYS A 397 -7.47 -5.62 -13.18
C LYS A 397 -8.24 -6.91 -13.45
N ASP A 398 -7.58 -7.89 -14.07
CA ASP A 398 -8.24 -9.12 -14.51
C ASP A 398 -8.50 -10.11 -13.35
N ILE A 399 -7.98 -9.87 -12.14
CA ILE A 399 -8.38 -10.64 -10.95
C ILE A 399 -9.90 -10.60 -10.77
N ALA A 400 -10.53 -9.44 -10.95
CA ALA A 400 -11.98 -9.28 -10.80
C ALA A 400 -12.81 -10.02 -11.87
N ARG A 401 -12.17 -10.59 -12.90
CA ARG A 401 -12.81 -11.36 -13.98
C ARG A 401 -12.51 -12.86 -13.91
N ALA A 402 -11.59 -13.25 -13.02
CA ALA A 402 -11.24 -14.64 -12.84
C ALA A 402 -12.47 -15.43 -12.40
N ASP A 403 -12.64 -16.62 -12.96
CA ASP A 403 -13.70 -17.57 -12.58
C ASP A 403 -13.26 -18.50 -11.45
N VAL A 404 -11.94 -18.68 -11.30
CA VAL A 404 -11.32 -19.41 -10.19
C VAL A 404 -10.07 -18.67 -9.73
N ILE A 405 -9.90 -18.55 -8.42
CA ILE A 405 -8.77 -17.87 -7.79
C ILE A 405 -8.08 -18.82 -6.82
N LEU A 406 -6.75 -18.94 -6.96
CA LEU A 406 -5.87 -19.57 -5.98
C LEU A 406 -5.07 -18.46 -5.27
N ALA A 407 -5.28 -18.28 -3.96
CA ALA A 407 -4.53 -17.34 -3.13
C ALA A 407 -3.56 -18.13 -2.22
N VAL A 408 -2.28 -17.81 -2.27
CA VAL A 408 -1.23 -18.53 -1.52
C VAL A 408 -0.50 -17.56 -0.61
N GLY A 409 -0.58 -17.75 0.71
CA GLY A 409 0.12 -16.95 1.71
C GLY A 409 -0.23 -15.46 1.68
N LEU A 410 -1.50 -15.13 1.47
CA LEU A 410 -1.98 -13.76 1.32
C LEU A 410 -2.97 -13.35 2.41
N ASP A 411 -2.56 -12.45 3.28
CA ASP A 411 -3.45 -11.59 4.06
C ASP A 411 -3.49 -10.19 3.42
N SER A 412 -4.66 -9.78 2.97
CA SER A 412 -4.83 -8.52 2.26
C SER A 412 -5.43 -7.39 3.11
N ARG A 413 -5.55 -7.55 4.44
CA ARG A 413 -6.17 -6.53 5.33
C ARG A 413 -5.46 -5.18 5.24
N PHE A 414 -4.20 -5.14 5.60
CA PHE A 414 -3.44 -3.89 5.70
C PHE A 414 -2.43 -3.68 4.58
N ASN A 415 -2.13 -4.74 3.85
CA ASN A 415 -1.22 -4.72 2.70
C ASN A 415 -1.94 -5.32 1.49
N PHE A 416 -1.72 -4.75 0.32
CA PHE A 416 -2.34 -5.24 -0.94
C PHE A 416 -3.88 -5.30 -0.91
N SER A 417 -4.54 -4.50 -0.07
CA SER A 417 -6.00 -4.60 0.10
C SER A 417 -6.79 -4.29 -1.18
N VAL A 418 -6.19 -3.59 -2.14
CA VAL A 418 -6.73 -3.41 -3.49
C VAL A 418 -6.88 -4.77 -4.21
N VAL A 419 -5.91 -5.67 -4.04
CA VAL A 419 -5.98 -7.05 -4.58
C VAL A 419 -7.10 -7.82 -3.90
N GLY A 420 -7.17 -7.78 -2.56
CA GLY A 420 -8.27 -8.39 -1.79
C GLY A 420 -9.65 -7.90 -2.22
N THR A 421 -9.79 -6.60 -2.50
CA THR A 421 -11.04 -6.04 -3.05
C THR A 421 -11.40 -6.64 -4.41
N LYS A 422 -10.43 -6.83 -5.30
CA LYS A 422 -10.68 -7.45 -6.61
C LYS A 422 -11.02 -8.94 -6.50
N VAL A 423 -10.45 -9.66 -5.54
CA VAL A 423 -10.85 -11.03 -5.20
C VAL A 423 -12.32 -11.06 -4.77
N ARG A 424 -12.72 -10.22 -3.81
CA ARG A 424 -14.13 -10.13 -3.36
C ARG A 424 -15.09 -9.79 -4.49
N LYS A 425 -14.72 -8.86 -5.38
CA LYS A 425 -15.52 -8.55 -6.58
C LYS A 425 -15.69 -9.76 -7.52
N ALA A 426 -14.67 -10.59 -7.68
CA ALA A 426 -14.79 -11.83 -8.46
C ALA A 426 -15.75 -12.82 -7.79
N LEU A 427 -15.66 -12.97 -6.47
CA LEU A 427 -16.57 -13.84 -5.70
C LEU A 427 -18.03 -13.41 -5.80
N GLU A 428 -18.30 -12.11 -5.77
CA GLU A 428 -19.66 -11.55 -5.97
C GLU A 428 -20.25 -11.92 -7.36
N THR A 429 -19.39 -12.16 -8.35
CA THR A 429 -19.81 -12.60 -9.70
C THR A 429 -19.80 -14.11 -9.87
N GLY A 430 -19.57 -14.87 -8.80
CA GLY A 430 -19.66 -16.33 -8.76
C GLY A 430 -18.31 -17.07 -8.95
N ALA A 431 -17.19 -16.36 -8.88
CA ALA A 431 -15.87 -17.00 -8.88
C ALA A 431 -15.73 -17.95 -7.67
N LYS A 432 -14.88 -18.96 -7.82
CA LYS A 432 -14.47 -19.86 -6.73
C LYS A 432 -13.12 -19.43 -6.19
N LEU A 433 -12.94 -19.54 -4.87
CA LEU A 433 -11.69 -19.21 -4.19
C LEU A 433 -11.14 -20.46 -3.50
N VAL A 434 -9.87 -20.74 -3.72
CA VAL A 434 -9.07 -21.68 -2.93
C VAL A 434 -7.97 -20.91 -2.24
N THR A 435 -7.79 -21.09 -0.94
CA THR A 435 -6.71 -20.46 -0.17
C THR A 435 -5.73 -21.50 0.36
N ILE A 436 -4.44 -21.22 0.23
CA ILE A 436 -3.35 -21.98 0.83
C ILE A 436 -2.65 -21.04 1.80
N ASP A 437 -2.89 -21.21 3.08
CA ASP A 437 -2.27 -20.39 4.11
C ASP A 437 -2.20 -21.17 5.44
N PRO A 438 -1.04 -21.24 6.10
CA PRO A 438 -0.95 -21.83 7.43
C PRO A 438 -1.66 -21.00 8.51
N CYS A 439 -1.98 -19.74 8.23
CA CYS A 439 -2.70 -18.85 9.12
C CYS A 439 -4.12 -18.58 8.62
N ASP A 440 -5.03 -18.25 9.53
CA ASP A 440 -6.36 -17.76 9.20
C ASP A 440 -6.26 -16.33 8.63
N SER A 441 -6.14 -16.22 7.32
CA SER A 441 -6.07 -14.94 6.61
C SER A 441 -7.46 -14.35 6.40
N ASN A 442 -7.53 -13.04 6.14
CA ASN A 442 -8.82 -12.40 5.83
C ASN A 442 -9.51 -12.97 4.57
N LEU A 443 -8.81 -13.71 3.72
CA LEU A 443 -9.39 -14.38 2.56
C LEU A 443 -9.91 -15.78 2.89
N ALA A 444 -9.40 -16.45 3.91
CA ALA A 444 -9.86 -17.76 4.36
C ALA A 444 -11.34 -17.73 4.78
N GLY A 445 -11.82 -16.60 5.30
CA GLY A 445 -13.23 -16.42 5.65
C GLY A 445 -14.21 -16.33 4.47
N TYR A 446 -13.72 -16.26 3.22
CA TYR A 446 -14.54 -16.21 2.00
C TYR A 446 -14.57 -17.53 1.22
N THR A 447 -13.89 -18.55 1.70
CA THR A 447 -13.81 -19.85 1.04
C THR A 447 -14.06 -21.00 2.00
N ASP A 448 -14.68 -22.09 1.50
CA ASP A 448 -14.79 -23.37 2.20
C ASP A 448 -13.55 -24.24 1.98
N ASP A 449 -12.70 -23.88 1.01
CA ASP A 449 -11.53 -24.66 0.56
C ASP A 449 -10.22 -24.03 1.06
N TRP A 450 -10.15 -23.79 2.35
CA TRP A 450 -8.91 -23.37 2.99
C TRP A 450 -8.03 -24.59 3.29
N LEU A 451 -6.87 -24.65 2.60
CA LEU A 451 -5.82 -25.59 2.85
C LEU A 451 -4.81 -24.97 3.83
N CYS A 452 -4.63 -25.59 4.99
CA CYS A 452 -3.74 -25.14 6.05
C CYS A 452 -2.50 -26.04 6.12
N PRO A 453 -1.46 -25.80 5.30
CA PRO A 453 -0.23 -26.60 5.32
C PRO A 453 0.64 -26.28 6.54
N ALA A 454 1.59 -27.17 6.85
CA ALA A 454 2.68 -26.80 7.74
C ALA A 454 3.44 -25.58 7.15
N PRO A 455 3.90 -24.62 8.00
CA PRO A 455 4.61 -23.43 7.53
C PRO A 455 5.80 -23.77 6.63
N GLY A 456 5.90 -23.10 5.48
CA GLY A 456 6.92 -23.33 4.45
C GLY A 456 6.61 -24.45 3.47
N LYS A 457 5.45 -25.10 3.59
CA LYS A 457 4.98 -26.13 2.65
C LYS A 457 3.95 -25.64 1.64
N GLU A 458 3.68 -24.35 1.64
CA GLU A 458 2.81 -23.71 0.66
C GLU A 458 3.32 -23.93 -0.78
N GLY A 459 4.65 -23.94 -0.97
CA GLY A 459 5.29 -24.23 -2.25
C GLY A 459 5.03 -25.64 -2.77
N THR A 460 4.96 -26.65 -1.89
CA THR A 460 4.62 -28.03 -2.24
C THR A 460 3.20 -28.12 -2.80
N LEU A 461 2.23 -27.49 -2.13
CA LEU A 461 0.86 -27.43 -2.62
C LEU A 461 0.77 -26.64 -3.92
N LEU A 462 1.40 -25.45 -3.99
CA LEU A 462 1.42 -24.66 -5.22
C LEU A 462 1.95 -25.45 -6.41
N LYS A 463 2.97 -26.30 -6.22
CA LYS A 463 3.49 -27.16 -7.28
C LYS A 463 2.41 -28.14 -7.78
N ALA A 464 1.66 -28.79 -6.89
CA ALA A 464 0.58 -29.68 -7.28
C ALA A 464 -0.53 -28.95 -8.08
N PHE A 465 -0.91 -27.75 -7.64
CA PHE A 465 -1.85 -26.90 -8.39
C PHE A 465 -1.29 -26.46 -9.75
N ALA A 466 -0.01 -26.14 -9.81
CA ALA A 466 0.66 -25.75 -11.04
C ALA A 466 0.69 -26.89 -12.08
N GLU A 467 0.97 -28.11 -11.64
CA GLU A 467 0.95 -29.30 -12.49
C GLU A 467 -0.45 -29.52 -13.06
N ARG A 468 -1.47 -29.43 -12.23
CA ARG A 468 -2.86 -29.57 -12.64
C ARG A 468 -3.29 -28.49 -13.64
N LEU A 469 -2.96 -27.24 -13.41
CA LEU A 469 -3.22 -26.12 -14.31
C LEU A 469 -2.43 -26.23 -15.64
N ALA A 470 -1.28 -26.90 -15.61
CA ALA A 470 -0.52 -27.21 -16.83
C ALA A 470 -1.03 -28.46 -17.58
N GLY A 471 -2.13 -29.07 -17.12
CA GLY A 471 -2.70 -30.29 -17.72
C GLY A 471 -1.88 -31.55 -17.45
N ARG A 472 -1.11 -31.55 -16.36
CA ARG A 472 -0.31 -32.71 -15.90
C ARG A 472 -1.02 -33.41 -14.75
N GLU A 473 -0.68 -34.68 -14.54
CA GLU A 473 -1.12 -35.38 -13.35
C GLU A 473 -0.30 -34.93 -12.13
N ALA A 474 -0.98 -34.53 -11.07
CA ALA A 474 -0.36 -34.16 -9.81
C ALA A 474 -0.48 -35.32 -8.81
N ASP A 475 0.61 -35.68 -8.15
CA ASP A 475 0.57 -36.61 -7.03
C ASP A 475 0.03 -35.94 -5.77
N ALA A 476 -1.30 -35.87 -5.69
CA ALA A 476 -1.98 -35.25 -4.55
C ALA A 476 -1.71 -35.98 -3.23
N SER A 477 -1.49 -37.33 -3.29
CA SER A 477 -1.21 -38.12 -2.09
C SER A 477 0.15 -37.76 -1.47
N ALA A 478 1.19 -37.65 -2.30
CA ALA A 478 2.52 -37.25 -1.85
C ALA A 478 2.53 -35.79 -1.40
N ALA A 479 1.87 -34.87 -2.14
CA ALA A 479 1.79 -33.47 -1.80
C ALA A 479 1.04 -33.23 -0.47
N ALA A 480 -0.08 -33.91 -0.25
CA ALA A 480 -0.85 -33.84 0.99
C ALA A 480 -0.05 -34.35 2.20
N ALA A 481 0.61 -35.49 2.05
CA ALA A 481 1.44 -36.07 3.10
C ALA A 481 2.63 -35.18 3.46
N GLU A 482 3.28 -34.58 2.46
CA GLU A 482 4.41 -33.66 2.67
C GLU A 482 3.98 -32.33 3.31
N ALA A 483 2.82 -31.79 2.90
CA ALA A 483 2.32 -30.53 3.40
C ALA A 483 1.55 -30.64 4.73
N GLY A 484 1.20 -31.86 5.14
CA GLY A 484 0.41 -32.10 6.36
C GLY A 484 -1.06 -31.70 6.22
N VAL A 485 -1.62 -31.80 5.00
CA VAL A 485 -3.04 -31.50 4.74
C VAL A 485 -3.82 -32.77 4.42
N ASP A 486 -5.14 -32.70 4.58
CA ASP A 486 -6.02 -33.80 4.21
C ASP A 486 -6.01 -34.01 2.68
N LYS A 487 -5.87 -35.28 2.26
CA LYS A 487 -5.76 -35.64 0.86
C LYS A 487 -7.06 -35.37 0.08
N ASP A 488 -8.21 -35.73 0.67
CA ASP A 488 -9.49 -35.62 -0.02
C ASP A 488 -9.84 -34.12 -0.20
N LYS A 489 -9.56 -33.29 0.80
CA LYS A 489 -9.69 -31.84 0.70
C LYS A 489 -8.77 -31.24 -0.37
N LEU A 490 -7.52 -31.73 -0.48
CA LEU A 490 -6.63 -31.30 -1.55
C LEU A 490 -7.14 -31.68 -2.93
N GLU A 491 -7.70 -32.89 -3.10
CA GLU A 491 -8.26 -33.35 -4.38
C GLU A 491 -9.50 -32.51 -4.78
N GLU A 492 -10.37 -32.17 -3.83
CA GLU A 492 -11.51 -31.26 -4.05
C GLU A 492 -11.04 -29.87 -4.52
N ALA A 493 -10.06 -29.28 -3.83
CA ALA A 493 -9.48 -28.00 -4.20
C ALA A 493 -8.80 -28.04 -5.59
N LEU A 494 -8.09 -29.12 -5.92
CA LEU A 494 -7.49 -29.33 -7.24
C LEU A 494 -8.55 -29.47 -8.34
N ALA A 495 -9.71 -30.09 -8.04
CA ALA A 495 -10.82 -30.20 -8.98
C ALA A 495 -11.44 -28.81 -9.25
N ILE A 496 -11.62 -27.98 -8.21
CA ILE A 496 -12.14 -26.61 -8.37
C ILE A 496 -11.22 -25.80 -9.29
N ILE A 497 -9.92 -25.78 -9.05
CA ILE A 497 -8.97 -25.03 -9.86
C ILE A 497 -8.93 -25.52 -11.30
N SER A 498 -9.08 -26.83 -11.51
CA SER A 498 -9.08 -27.42 -12.85
C SER A 498 -10.30 -27.06 -13.69
N SER A 499 -11.41 -26.69 -13.05
CA SER A 499 -12.65 -26.28 -13.72
C SER A 499 -12.58 -24.88 -14.31
N GLY A 500 -11.56 -24.08 -13.95
CA GLY A 500 -11.42 -22.67 -14.36
C GLY A 500 -11.07 -22.50 -15.84
N HIS A 501 -11.66 -21.49 -16.45
CA HIS A 501 -11.36 -21.06 -17.82
C HIS A 501 -10.41 -19.85 -17.85
N GLU A 502 -10.50 -18.97 -16.85
CA GLU A 502 -9.66 -17.78 -16.67
C GLU A 502 -9.11 -17.73 -15.22
N PRO A 503 -8.28 -18.71 -14.82
CA PRO A 503 -7.78 -18.80 -13.46
C PRO A 503 -6.78 -17.68 -13.13
N ALA A 504 -6.86 -17.16 -11.90
CA ALA A 504 -5.86 -16.29 -11.32
C ALA A 504 -5.12 -16.99 -10.15
N VAL A 505 -3.81 -16.85 -10.11
CA VAL A 505 -2.97 -17.37 -9.03
C VAL A 505 -2.26 -16.19 -8.36
N ILE A 506 -2.61 -15.90 -7.11
CA ILE A 506 -2.09 -14.78 -6.35
C ILE A 506 -1.17 -15.32 -5.28
N ILE A 507 0.08 -14.85 -5.25
CA ILE A 507 1.09 -15.34 -4.33
C ILE A 507 1.51 -14.19 -3.44
N GLY A 508 1.26 -14.34 -2.14
CA GLY A 508 1.59 -13.38 -1.12
C GLY A 508 3.10 -13.31 -0.84
N PRO A 509 3.59 -12.20 -0.29
CA PRO A 509 5.03 -11.99 -0.10
C PRO A 509 5.66 -12.97 0.88
N ARG A 510 4.92 -13.49 1.87
CA ARG A 510 5.46 -14.42 2.88
C ARG A 510 6.07 -15.68 2.25
N VAL A 511 5.43 -16.23 1.23
CA VAL A 511 5.86 -17.45 0.55
C VAL A 511 7.24 -17.31 -0.12
N PHE A 512 7.56 -16.13 -0.60
CA PHE A 512 8.87 -15.84 -1.20
C PHE A 512 10.00 -15.73 -0.17
N HIS A 513 9.68 -15.56 1.11
CA HIS A 513 10.68 -15.43 2.17
C HIS A 513 11.05 -16.75 2.85
N TYR A 514 10.52 -17.89 2.36
CA TYR A 514 10.87 -19.22 2.85
C TYR A 514 12.14 -19.74 2.18
N ASP A 515 12.97 -20.44 2.96
CA ASP A 515 14.24 -21.02 2.47
C ASP A 515 14.05 -22.30 1.67
N ASP A 516 12.95 -23.03 1.90
CA ASP A 516 12.60 -24.22 1.09
C ASP A 516 11.82 -23.81 -0.17
N GLY A 517 12.51 -23.05 -1.01
CA GLY A 517 11.91 -22.46 -2.21
C GLY A 517 11.93 -23.38 -3.44
N ALA A 518 12.49 -24.59 -3.38
CA ALA A 518 12.61 -25.44 -4.57
C ALA A 518 11.24 -25.81 -5.16
N ALA A 519 10.31 -26.27 -4.33
CA ALA A 519 8.97 -26.59 -4.76
C ALA A 519 8.19 -25.35 -5.23
N LEU A 520 8.36 -24.22 -4.56
CA LEU A 520 7.81 -22.93 -4.98
C LEU A 520 8.34 -22.52 -6.36
N VAL A 521 9.66 -22.56 -6.57
CA VAL A 521 10.27 -22.20 -7.85
C VAL A 521 9.79 -23.12 -8.97
N ASP A 522 9.76 -24.44 -8.73
CA ASP A 522 9.25 -25.42 -9.69
C ASP A 522 7.77 -25.17 -10.03
N GLY A 523 6.94 -24.90 -9.02
CA GLY A 523 5.53 -24.56 -9.19
C GLY A 523 5.34 -23.30 -10.03
N LEU A 524 6.07 -22.23 -9.72
CA LEU A 524 6.02 -20.97 -10.45
C LEU A 524 6.51 -21.10 -11.90
N LEU A 525 7.58 -21.84 -12.14
CA LEU A 525 8.08 -22.09 -13.49
C LEU A 525 7.10 -22.94 -14.31
N THR A 526 6.43 -23.89 -13.65
CA THR A 526 5.37 -24.70 -14.27
C THR A 526 4.16 -23.84 -14.63
N LEU A 527 3.69 -22.99 -13.72
CA LEU A 527 2.62 -22.01 -13.98
C LEU A 527 3.00 -21.04 -15.10
N ALA A 528 4.25 -20.56 -15.12
CA ALA A 528 4.75 -19.68 -16.18
C ALA A 528 4.68 -20.31 -17.58
N GLY A 529 4.68 -21.64 -17.65
CA GLY A 529 4.48 -22.41 -18.88
C GLY A 529 3.03 -22.74 -19.19
N ALA A 530 2.12 -22.61 -18.24
CA ALA A 530 0.69 -22.88 -18.41
C ALA A 530 0.02 -21.77 -19.23
N LYS A 531 -0.84 -22.16 -20.15
CA LYS A 531 -1.60 -21.20 -20.97
C LYS A 531 -2.77 -20.63 -20.15
N LYS A 532 -2.99 -19.30 -20.26
CA LYS A 532 -4.16 -18.59 -19.71
C LYS A 532 -4.23 -18.50 -18.17
N VAL A 533 -3.15 -18.58 -17.46
CA VAL A 533 -3.12 -18.31 -16.02
C VAL A 533 -2.61 -16.88 -15.78
N ASN A 534 -3.38 -16.07 -15.03
CA ASN A 534 -2.93 -14.76 -14.58
C ASN A 534 -2.18 -14.93 -13.25
N ILE A 535 -0.85 -14.81 -13.27
CA ILE A 535 0.00 -15.00 -12.09
C ILE A 535 0.32 -13.62 -11.49
N ILE A 536 -0.03 -13.44 -10.21
CA ILE A 536 0.14 -12.19 -9.47
C ILE A 536 1.13 -12.40 -8.33
N PRO A 537 2.44 -12.23 -8.53
CA PRO A 537 3.43 -12.35 -7.46
C PRO A 537 3.52 -11.04 -6.67
N LEU A 538 3.01 -11.02 -5.45
CA LEU A 538 3.03 -9.83 -4.60
C LEU A 538 4.35 -9.73 -3.83
N TYR A 539 4.94 -8.52 -3.80
CA TYR A 539 6.17 -8.24 -3.08
C TYR A 539 6.17 -6.79 -2.56
N PHE A 540 6.98 -6.54 -1.55
CA PHE A 540 7.26 -5.18 -1.07
C PHE A 540 8.42 -4.57 -1.87
N GLY A 541 8.71 -3.26 -1.63
CA GLY A 541 9.69 -2.55 -2.45
C GLY A 541 9.05 -2.06 -3.76
N VAL A 542 8.55 -0.83 -3.72
CA VAL A 542 7.67 -0.27 -4.78
C VAL A 542 8.28 -0.38 -6.18
N ASN A 543 9.59 -0.24 -6.30
CA ASN A 543 10.33 -0.23 -7.57
C ASN A 543 11.34 -1.39 -7.68
N ALA A 544 11.08 -2.54 -7.01
CA ALA A 544 11.99 -3.69 -7.08
C ALA A 544 12.16 -4.21 -8.52
N ARG A 545 11.11 -4.14 -9.33
CA ARG A 545 11.21 -4.41 -10.77
C ARG A 545 12.08 -3.37 -11.48
N GLY A 546 11.91 -2.08 -11.14
CA GLY A 546 12.77 -1.01 -11.64
C GLY A 546 14.23 -1.21 -11.25
N ALA A 547 14.50 -1.67 -10.02
CA ALA A 547 15.86 -2.01 -9.58
C ALA A 547 16.51 -3.08 -10.48
N LEU A 548 15.73 -4.09 -10.88
CA LEU A 548 16.20 -5.10 -11.83
C LEU A 548 16.40 -4.53 -13.23
N GLU A 549 15.47 -3.74 -13.74
CA GLU A 549 15.57 -3.14 -15.08
C GLU A 549 16.66 -2.05 -15.18
N MET A 550 16.89 -1.29 -14.10
CA MET A 550 17.98 -0.29 -14.04
C MET A 550 19.35 -0.92 -13.78
N GLY A 551 19.41 -2.19 -13.36
CA GLY A 551 20.64 -2.94 -13.26
C GLY A 551 21.46 -2.65 -12.00
N VAL A 552 20.81 -2.48 -10.84
CA VAL A 552 21.51 -2.25 -9.54
C VAL A 552 21.89 -3.55 -8.83
N PHE A 553 22.26 -4.59 -9.59
CA PHE A 553 22.73 -5.87 -9.08
C PHE A 553 24.08 -6.24 -9.72
N PRO A 554 24.97 -6.96 -9.02
CA PRO A 554 26.24 -7.36 -9.61
C PRO A 554 26.11 -8.15 -10.91
N GLU A 555 25.09 -9.00 -11.01
CA GLU A 555 24.87 -9.91 -12.14
C GLU A 555 24.21 -9.24 -13.35
N VAL A 556 23.64 -8.04 -13.16
CA VAL A 556 22.75 -7.42 -14.14
C VAL A 556 23.11 -5.96 -14.38
N GLY A 557 23.17 -5.58 -15.62
CA GLY A 557 23.30 -4.18 -16.08
C GLY A 557 21.96 -3.58 -16.50
N PRO A 558 21.92 -2.28 -16.87
CA PRO A 558 20.72 -1.62 -17.38
C PRO A 558 20.08 -2.39 -18.54
N GLY A 559 18.75 -2.44 -18.56
CA GLY A 559 17.99 -3.21 -19.53
C GLY A 559 17.96 -4.71 -19.29
N GLY A 560 18.41 -5.17 -18.12
CA GLY A 560 18.46 -6.60 -17.80
C GLY A 560 19.58 -7.33 -18.54
N VAL A 561 20.64 -6.65 -18.93
CA VAL A 561 21.78 -7.28 -19.61
C VAL A 561 22.60 -8.05 -18.59
N SER A 562 22.74 -9.38 -18.80
CA SER A 562 23.62 -10.21 -17.97
C SER A 562 25.07 -9.74 -18.02
N ARG A 563 25.72 -9.70 -16.87
CA ARG A 563 27.13 -9.30 -16.73
C ARG A 563 27.97 -10.47 -16.23
N ASN A 564 29.05 -10.76 -16.92
CA ASN A 564 29.97 -11.83 -16.58
C ASN A 564 31.00 -11.44 -15.52
N GLY A 565 31.00 -10.19 -15.06
CA GLY A 565 31.93 -9.69 -14.04
C GLY A 565 31.50 -10.11 -12.64
N LYS A 566 32.45 -10.60 -11.83
CA LYS A 566 32.20 -10.79 -10.39
C LYS A 566 32.02 -9.43 -9.73
N GLY A 567 31.05 -9.31 -8.88
CA GLY A 567 30.85 -8.19 -7.98
C GLY A 567 30.44 -8.74 -6.61
N PHE A 568 30.77 -8.01 -5.57
CA PHE A 568 30.33 -8.32 -4.20
C PHE A 568 29.06 -7.54 -3.88
N GLY A 569 28.19 -8.15 -3.11
CA GLY A 569 26.94 -7.56 -2.71
C GLY A 569 26.56 -7.95 -1.29
N TRP A 570 25.25 -8.02 -1.04
CA TRP A 570 24.71 -8.37 0.26
C TRP A 570 25.16 -9.75 0.76
N ALA A 571 25.29 -10.74 -0.11
CA ALA A 571 25.61 -12.11 0.28
C ALA A 571 27.02 -12.21 0.89
N GLU A 572 28.00 -11.58 0.24
CA GLU A 572 29.39 -11.57 0.69
C GLU A 572 29.58 -10.72 1.96
N LEU A 573 28.88 -9.57 2.03
CA LEU A 573 28.94 -8.68 3.18
C LEU A 573 28.33 -9.32 4.43
N LEU A 574 27.16 -9.92 4.30
CA LEU A 574 26.48 -10.61 5.42
C LEU A 574 27.11 -11.93 5.78
N GLY A 575 27.71 -12.62 4.80
CA GLY A 575 28.47 -13.86 5.02
C GLY A 575 29.81 -13.64 5.74
N GLY A 576 30.24 -12.37 5.92
CA GLY A 576 31.53 -12.04 6.54
C GLY A 576 32.74 -12.49 5.74
N SER A 577 32.54 -12.85 4.47
CA SER A 577 33.62 -13.29 3.56
C SER A 577 34.39 -12.13 2.96
N TRP A 578 33.90 -10.90 3.13
CA TRP A 578 34.49 -9.68 2.56
C TRP A 578 34.21 -8.48 3.44
N ARG A 579 35.20 -7.59 3.59
CA ARG A 579 35.11 -6.35 4.35
C ARG A 579 35.53 -5.18 3.46
N PRO A 580 34.60 -4.38 2.95
CA PRO A 580 34.94 -3.17 2.21
C PRO A 580 35.46 -2.06 3.14
N LYS A 581 36.30 -1.16 2.63
CA LYS A 581 36.69 0.04 3.37
C LYS A 581 35.57 1.08 3.41
N VAL A 582 34.85 1.23 2.28
CA VAL A 582 33.75 2.19 2.17
C VAL A 582 32.45 1.48 1.81
N ILE A 583 31.42 1.74 2.61
CA ILE A 583 30.04 1.34 2.33
C ILE A 583 29.23 2.60 2.05
N TYR A 584 28.53 2.64 0.92
CA TYR A 584 27.60 3.72 0.56
C TYR A 584 26.19 3.17 0.45
N CYS A 585 25.33 3.52 1.39
CA CYS A 585 23.91 3.16 1.41
C CYS A 585 23.08 4.29 0.82
N VAL A 586 22.21 3.97 -0.14
CA VAL A 586 21.31 4.92 -0.81
C VAL A 586 19.86 4.49 -0.60
N GLY A 587 19.15 5.23 0.25
CA GLY A 587 17.71 5.07 0.49
C GLY A 587 17.33 3.84 1.30
N ASP A 588 18.26 3.06 1.79
CA ASP A 588 18.02 1.96 2.71
C ASP A 588 19.29 1.56 3.46
N VAL A 589 19.13 1.27 4.73
CA VAL A 589 20.20 0.75 5.57
C VAL A 589 19.67 -0.51 6.27
N ALA A 590 19.84 -1.66 5.65
CA ALA A 590 19.37 -2.94 6.18
C ALA A 590 20.25 -3.48 7.33
N PHE A 591 21.05 -2.63 7.95
CA PHE A 591 21.87 -2.97 9.11
C PHE A 591 21.18 -2.53 10.40
N ARG A 592 21.39 -3.28 11.47
CA ARG A 592 21.00 -2.91 12.84
C ARG A 592 22.03 -2.08 13.55
N GLU A 593 23.25 -2.48 13.33
CA GLU A 593 24.44 -1.89 13.87
C GLU A 593 25.28 -1.36 12.73
N ARG A 594 26.21 -0.48 13.07
CA ARG A 594 27.17 -0.02 12.09
C ARG A 594 27.91 -1.22 11.51
N PRO A 595 27.86 -1.43 10.18
CA PRO A 595 28.65 -2.46 9.53
C PRO A 595 30.17 -2.18 9.70
N ASP A 596 30.97 -3.25 9.67
CA ASP A 596 32.42 -3.12 9.77
C ASP A 596 32.99 -2.57 8.48
N CYS A 597 33.33 -1.28 8.51
CA CYS A 597 33.96 -0.54 7.43
C CYS A 597 34.71 0.66 8.00
N ASP A 598 35.63 1.22 7.22
CA ASP A 598 36.38 2.40 7.62
C ASP A 598 35.55 3.67 7.53
N PHE A 599 34.75 3.79 6.45
CA PHE A 599 33.90 4.93 6.22
C PHE A 599 32.50 4.52 5.73
N LEU A 600 31.45 4.96 6.44
CA LEU A 600 30.05 4.68 6.14
C LEU A 600 29.34 5.95 5.68
N ILE A 601 28.86 5.96 4.45
CA ILE A 601 28.04 7.01 3.86
C ILE A 601 26.58 6.52 3.83
N VAL A 602 25.68 7.31 4.35
CA VAL A 602 24.23 7.07 4.26
C VAL A 602 23.55 8.26 3.62
N GLN A 603 22.84 8.02 2.55
CA GLN A 603 22.00 8.97 1.85
C GLN A 603 20.56 8.52 1.99
N ASP A 604 19.76 9.22 2.79
CA ASP A 604 18.38 8.84 3.08
C ASP A 604 17.55 10.01 3.60
N THR A 605 16.25 9.80 3.80
CA THR A 605 15.32 10.76 4.41
C THR A 605 15.43 10.79 5.93
N TYR A 606 15.86 9.70 6.56
CA TYR A 606 15.97 9.54 8.01
C TYR A 606 17.34 9.00 8.41
N LEU A 607 17.83 9.41 9.57
CA LEU A 607 19.04 8.85 10.17
C LEU A 607 18.79 7.39 10.61
N PRO A 608 19.75 6.50 10.34
CA PRO A 608 19.71 5.15 10.91
C PRO A 608 19.91 5.18 12.44
N PRO A 609 19.53 4.12 13.17
CA PRO A 609 19.63 4.07 14.63
C PRO A 609 21.07 3.90 15.16
N PHE A 610 22.05 3.98 14.30
CA PHE A 610 23.48 3.85 14.63
C PHE A 610 24.32 4.95 13.99
N LYS A 611 25.60 5.04 14.38
CA LYS A 611 26.50 6.10 13.92
C LYS A 611 26.99 5.86 12.50
N VAL A 612 26.87 6.88 11.67
CA VAL A 612 27.40 6.95 10.30
C VAL A 612 28.51 8.01 10.25
N ASP A 613 29.39 7.98 9.25
CA ASP A 613 30.45 8.97 9.12
C ASP A 613 29.98 10.20 8.34
N ALA A 614 29.16 9.98 7.32
CA ALA A 614 28.49 11.04 6.57
C ALA A 614 27.02 10.67 6.35
N PHE A 615 26.12 11.60 6.66
CA PHE A 615 24.70 11.50 6.34
C PHE A 615 24.32 12.61 5.37
N LEU A 616 23.74 12.22 4.22
CA LEU A 616 23.34 13.10 3.15
C LEU A 616 21.79 13.08 3.04
N PRO A 617 21.09 14.18 3.41
CA PRO A 617 19.65 14.20 3.48
C PRO A 617 19.02 14.16 2.09
N ALA A 618 18.31 13.09 1.80
CA ALA A 618 17.58 12.92 0.56
C ALA A 618 16.17 13.50 0.64
N ALA A 619 15.68 14.01 -0.46
CA ALA A 619 14.30 14.42 -0.63
C ALA A 619 13.35 13.21 -0.65
N SER A 620 12.14 13.38 -0.10
CA SER A 620 11.09 12.35 -0.17
C SER A 620 10.46 12.28 -1.58
N PHE A 621 9.62 11.28 -1.80
CA PHE A 621 8.86 11.15 -3.05
C PHE A 621 7.99 12.38 -3.35
N ALA A 622 7.42 13.01 -2.30
CA ALA A 622 6.58 14.19 -2.43
C ALA A 622 7.37 15.46 -2.78
N GLU A 623 8.69 15.43 -2.64
CA GLU A 623 9.60 16.56 -2.87
C GLU A 623 10.44 16.38 -4.15
N ALA A 624 10.86 15.15 -4.46
CA ALA A 624 11.78 14.87 -5.57
C ALA A 624 11.06 14.42 -6.85
N GLY A 625 9.96 13.70 -6.73
CA GLY A 625 9.31 13.07 -7.86
C GLY A 625 10.16 12.00 -8.55
N GLY A 626 9.80 11.66 -9.78
CA GLY A 626 10.51 10.69 -10.61
C GLY A 626 9.58 9.67 -11.24
N THR A 627 10.12 8.50 -11.62
CA THR A 627 9.31 7.40 -12.18
C THR A 627 9.52 6.10 -11.44
N LEU A 628 8.49 5.25 -11.41
CA LEU A 628 8.51 3.90 -10.84
C LEU A 628 8.05 2.88 -11.87
N ILE A 629 8.48 1.64 -11.74
CA ILE A 629 7.96 0.51 -12.52
C ILE A 629 7.22 -0.43 -11.58
N ASN A 630 5.89 -0.49 -11.70
CA ASN A 630 5.09 -1.37 -10.86
C ASN A 630 5.23 -2.85 -11.27
N MET A 631 4.62 -3.77 -10.55
CA MET A 631 4.72 -5.21 -10.82
C MET A 631 4.22 -5.61 -12.21
N GLU A 632 3.25 -4.91 -12.78
CA GLU A 632 2.77 -5.15 -14.15
C GLU A 632 3.75 -4.61 -15.23
N GLY A 633 4.78 -3.85 -14.82
CA GLY A 633 5.72 -3.19 -15.73
C GLY A 633 5.24 -1.84 -16.26
N ARG A 634 4.24 -1.26 -15.64
CA ARG A 634 3.82 0.10 -15.97
C ARG A 634 4.85 1.10 -15.45
N VAL A 635 5.34 1.96 -16.33
CA VAL A 635 6.18 3.10 -15.92
C VAL A 635 5.26 4.23 -15.51
N GLN A 636 5.27 4.55 -14.23
CA GLN A 636 4.34 5.49 -13.61
C GLN A 636 5.07 6.72 -13.09
N ASP A 637 4.42 7.87 -13.23
CA ASP A 637 4.97 9.14 -12.77
C ASP A 637 4.71 9.34 -11.28
N VAL A 638 5.73 9.76 -10.56
CA VAL A 638 5.65 10.25 -9.19
C VAL A 638 5.79 11.76 -9.27
N VAL A 639 4.67 12.45 -9.14
CA VAL A 639 4.62 13.91 -9.25
C VAL A 639 4.83 14.52 -7.86
N PRO A 640 5.85 15.39 -7.68
CA PRO A 640 6.07 16.04 -6.39
C PRO A 640 5.00 17.10 -6.13
N VAL A 641 4.58 17.19 -4.89
CA VAL A 641 3.64 18.24 -4.43
C VAL A 641 4.40 19.51 -4.07
N GLU A 642 5.51 19.33 -3.43
CA GLU A 642 6.36 20.41 -3.01
C GLU A 642 7.22 20.82 -4.22
N ASN A 643 6.65 21.67 -5.09
CA ASN A 643 7.44 22.42 -6.05
C ASN A 643 8.33 23.38 -5.26
N LEU A 644 9.42 22.81 -4.84
CA LEU A 644 10.50 23.59 -4.28
C LEU A 644 11.10 24.38 -5.47
N PRO A 645 11.09 25.73 -5.48
CA PRO A 645 11.62 26.49 -6.61
C PRO A 645 13.04 26.02 -6.96
N GLU A 646 13.29 25.80 -8.25
CA GLU A 646 14.58 25.33 -8.77
C GLU A 646 15.73 26.24 -8.32
N GLY A 647 16.12 26.48 -7.25
CA GLY A 647 17.14 27.38 -6.73
C GLY A 647 17.07 27.64 -5.22
N VAL A 648 15.88 27.55 -4.63
CA VAL A 648 15.73 27.75 -3.17
C VAL A 648 15.74 26.42 -2.42
N VAL A 649 15.45 25.31 -3.12
CA VAL A 649 15.24 23.98 -2.59
C VAL A 649 16.49 23.24 -2.30
N PHE A 650 17.47 23.42 -3.12
CA PHE A 650 18.75 22.76 -2.94
C PHE A 650 19.51 23.24 -1.68
N GLY A 651 18.89 24.06 -0.87
CA GLY A 651 19.46 24.49 0.41
C GLY A 651 19.58 23.38 1.44
N PHE A 652 18.63 22.43 1.48
CA PHE A 652 18.53 21.47 2.58
C PHE A 652 18.57 20.03 2.12
N MET A 653 17.57 19.54 1.39
CA MET A 653 17.48 18.15 0.91
C MET A 653 17.60 18.13 -0.61
N ARG A 654 18.14 17.05 -1.17
CA ARG A 654 18.32 16.91 -2.63
C ARG A 654 17.74 15.57 -3.11
N PRO A 655 17.23 15.48 -4.36
CA PRO A 655 16.90 14.20 -4.97
C PRO A 655 18.11 13.25 -4.97
N ASP A 656 17.87 11.96 -4.80
CA ASP A 656 18.97 10.97 -4.71
C ASP A 656 19.92 11.00 -5.90
N TRP A 657 19.38 11.06 -7.13
CA TRP A 657 20.18 11.16 -8.35
C TRP A 657 21.06 12.43 -8.38
N ARG A 658 20.58 13.52 -7.79
CA ARG A 658 21.32 14.80 -7.74
C ARG A 658 22.49 14.73 -6.78
N ILE A 659 22.29 14.12 -5.60
CA ILE A 659 23.39 13.93 -4.62
C ILE A 659 24.52 13.12 -5.26
N LEU A 660 24.17 12.04 -5.98
CA LEU A 660 25.14 11.21 -6.68
C LEU A 660 25.88 11.98 -7.78
N ALA A 661 25.17 12.81 -8.54
CA ALA A 661 25.78 13.68 -9.56
C ALA A 661 26.73 14.73 -8.94
N ASP A 662 26.31 15.33 -7.81
CA ASP A 662 27.13 16.32 -7.11
C ASP A 662 28.43 15.70 -6.55
N ILE A 663 28.37 14.46 -6.00
CA ILE A 663 29.56 13.74 -5.55
C ILE A 663 30.43 13.37 -6.75
N ALA A 664 29.87 12.91 -7.87
CA ALA A 664 30.60 12.61 -9.09
C ALA A 664 31.38 13.85 -9.60
N ASN A 665 30.72 15.01 -9.60
CA ASN A 665 31.33 16.28 -9.95
C ASN A 665 32.48 16.66 -9.00
N ALA A 666 32.30 16.46 -7.70
CA ALA A 666 33.35 16.71 -6.69
C ALA A 666 34.55 15.75 -6.84
N LEU A 667 34.34 14.55 -7.38
CA LEU A 667 35.40 13.60 -7.78
C LEU A 667 36.06 13.97 -9.11
N GLY A 668 35.57 14.97 -9.84
CA GLY A 668 36.01 15.32 -11.18
C GLY A 668 35.51 14.40 -12.30
N SER A 669 34.54 13.55 -12.02
CA SER A 669 33.97 12.62 -12.98
C SER A 669 32.87 13.28 -13.82
N GLN A 670 32.92 13.08 -15.14
CA GLN A 670 31.87 13.53 -16.07
C GLN A 670 30.77 12.46 -16.31
N ALA A 671 30.81 11.35 -15.58
CA ALA A 671 29.92 10.24 -15.80
C ALA A 671 28.43 10.58 -15.49
N LEU A 672 28.16 11.45 -14.51
CA LEU A 672 26.81 11.88 -14.11
C LEU A 672 26.62 13.40 -14.33
N ASN A 673 26.72 13.84 -15.56
CA ASN A 673 26.48 15.26 -15.88
C ASN A 673 24.97 15.53 -16.10
N TYR A 674 24.19 15.44 -15.04
CA TYR A 674 22.74 15.65 -15.06
C TYR A 674 22.36 16.99 -14.43
N GLN A 675 21.48 17.75 -15.08
CA GLN A 675 20.89 18.97 -14.54
C GLN A 675 19.44 18.73 -14.02
N SER A 676 18.76 17.72 -14.57
CA SER A 676 17.38 17.41 -14.25
C SER A 676 17.14 15.89 -14.26
N ALA A 677 16.02 15.46 -13.65
CA ALA A 677 15.54 14.08 -13.77
C ALA A 677 15.21 13.70 -15.24
N ALA A 678 14.87 14.67 -16.07
CA ALA A 678 14.64 14.45 -17.51
C ALA A 678 15.91 14.03 -18.24
N ASP A 679 17.08 14.56 -17.88
CA ASP A 679 18.37 14.16 -18.45
C ASP A 679 18.66 12.70 -18.14
N VAL A 680 18.41 12.28 -16.88
CA VAL A 680 18.58 10.88 -16.47
C VAL A 680 17.63 9.99 -17.26
N ARG A 681 16.34 10.38 -17.39
CA ARG A 681 15.35 9.63 -18.19
C ARG A 681 15.74 9.49 -19.64
N LYS A 682 16.32 10.51 -20.22
CA LYS A 682 16.82 10.44 -21.61
C LYS A 682 17.88 9.35 -21.76
N GLU A 683 18.77 9.21 -20.82
CA GLU A 683 19.79 8.16 -20.82
C GLU A 683 19.21 6.77 -20.50
N ILE A 684 18.26 6.68 -19.58
CA ILE A 684 17.53 5.43 -19.31
C ILE A 684 16.90 4.89 -20.61
N ARG A 685 16.25 5.76 -21.40
CA ARG A 685 15.64 5.36 -22.68
C ARG A 685 16.63 4.80 -23.67
N ALA A 686 17.86 5.28 -23.65
CA ALA A 686 18.92 4.77 -24.50
C ALA A 686 19.48 3.43 -23.99
N ALA A 687 19.52 3.21 -22.67
CA ALA A 687 20.12 2.06 -22.04
C ALA A 687 19.16 0.90 -21.75
N VAL A 688 17.87 1.20 -21.56
CA VAL A 688 16.83 0.22 -21.17
C VAL A 688 15.85 0.04 -22.31
N PRO A 689 15.87 -1.10 -23.02
CA PRO A 689 14.99 -1.34 -24.16
C PRO A 689 13.51 -1.24 -23.79
N GLY A 690 12.74 -0.50 -24.56
CA GLY A 690 11.31 -0.34 -24.37
C GLY A 690 10.91 0.58 -23.19
N PHE A 691 11.85 1.30 -22.60
CA PHE A 691 11.48 2.35 -21.65
C PHE A 691 10.75 3.48 -22.40
N PRO A 692 9.54 3.91 -21.98
CA PRO A 692 8.69 4.77 -22.78
C PRO A 692 9.26 6.19 -22.96
N VAL A 693 9.01 6.78 -24.11
CA VAL A 693 9.36 8.20 -24.38
C VAL A 693 8.40 9.11 -23.63
N GLU A 694 7.12 8.81 -23.75
CA GLU A 694 6.08 9.40 -22.90
C GLU A 694 5.69 8.36 -21.86
N LEU A 695 5.48 8.82 -20.63
CA LEU A 695 5.06 7.93 -19.55
C LEU A 695 3.68 7.41 -19.89
N ASN A 696 3.56 6.13 -20.06
CA ASN A 696 2.30 5.47 -20.31
C ASN A 696 1.98 4.52 -19.17
N ARG A 697 0.71 4.26 -18.99
CA ARG A 697 0.21 3.36 -17.97
C ARG A 697 0.05 1.92 -18.46
N SER A 698 0.47 1.63 -19.68
CA SER A 698 0.35 0.30 -20.28
C SER A 698 1.36 -0.68 -19.67
N PRO A 699 0.96 -1.93 -19.38
CA PRO A 699 1.86 -2.97 -18.92
C PRO A 699 2.95 -3.29 -19.94
N ARG A 700 4.17 -3.52 -19.45
CA ARG A 700 5.31 -3.97 -20.25
C ARG A 700 5.79 -5.32 -19.77
N ARG A 701 6.37 -6.10 -20.64
CA ARG A 701 7.04 -7.36 -20.31
C ARG A 701 8.54 -7.15 -20.29
N MET A 702 9.21 -7.74 -19.32
CA MET A 702 10.66 -7.81 -19.28
C MET A 702 11.12 -9.01 -20.10
N LYS A 703 12.33 -8.92 -20.69
CA LYS A 703 12.99 -10.10 -21.24
C LYS A 703 13.51 -10.95 -20.08
N ALA A 704 13.22 -12.26 -20.11
CA ALA A 704 13.77 -13.17 -19.12
C ALA A 704 15.31 -13.19 -19.20
N LEU A 705 15.96 -13.17 -18.03
CA LEU A 705 17.41 -13.19 -17.90
C LEU A 705 17.93 -14.62 -18.08
N ASP A 706 19.06 -14.74 -18.74
CA ASP A 706 19.81 -15.99 -18.81
C ASP A 706 20.76 -16.07 -17.58
N LEU A 707 20.19 -16.39 -16.44
CA LEU A 707 20.89 -16.57 -15.18
C LEU A 707 20.52 -17.92 -14.57
N PRO A 708 21.44 -18.59 -13.84
CA PRO A 708 21.09 -19.83 -13.14
C PRO A 708 20.06 -19.57 -12.06
N THR A 709 19.02 -20.42 -12.01
CA THR A 709 18.12 -20.50 -10.86
C THR A 709 18.86 -21.09 -9.68
N ARG A 710 18.87 -20.43 -8.53
CA ARG A 710 19.40 -21.02 -7.30
C ARG A 710 18.29 -21.80 -6.61
N ALA A 711 18.41 -23.10 -6.55
CA ALA A 711 17.65 -23.91 -5.61
C ALA A 711 18.24 -23.72 -4.21
N THR A 712 17.43 -23.32 -3.26
CA THR A 712 17.79 -23.33 -1.83
C THR A 712 17.70 -24.76 -1.30
N ALA A 713 18.61 -25.14 -0.40
CA ALA A 713 18.70 -26.52 0.10
C ALA A 713 17.48 -26.88 0.96
N SER A 714 16.97 -28.10 0.81
CA SER A 714 15.84 -28.62 1.58
C SER A 714 16.16 -28.72 3.08
N GLY A 715 15.19 -28.35 3.93
CA GLY A 715 15.26 -28.43 5.38
C GLY A 715 15.30 -29.86 5.91
N GLY A 716 16.01 -30.08 7.03
CA GLY A 716 16.06 -31.37 7.73
C GLY A 716 14.70 -31.73 8.35
N LYS A 717 14.52 -33.02 8.67
CA LYS A 717 13.36 -33.53 9.43
C LYS A 717 13.31 -32.92 10.82
N ALA A 718 12.09 -32.59 11.27
CA ALA A 718 11.83 -32.07 12.59
C ALA A 718 12.16 -33.09 13.70
N ALA A 719 12.71 -32.62 14.81
CA ALA A 719 12.74 -33.38 16.07
C ALA A 719 11.37 -33.24 16.78
N ASP A 720 10.96 -34.26 17.53
CA ASP A 720 9.73 -34.27 18.30
C ASP A 720 9.73 -33.13 19.34
N GLY A 721 8.65 -32.35 19.39
CA GLY A 721 8.44 -31.30 20.39
C GLY A 721 8.93 -29.89 19.99
N ASP A 722 9.43 -29.68 18.78
CA ASP A 722 9.94 -28.42 18.33
C ASP A 722 8.86 -27.60 17.55
N PHE A 723 8.87 -26.27 17.77
CA PHE A 723 8.01 -25.33 17.05
C PHE A 723 8.61 -24.89 15.73
N TRP A 724 7.75 -24.58 14.78
CA TRP A 724 8.15 -23.81 13.60
C TRP A 724 8.25 -22.34 13.94
N PHE A 725 9.35 -21.70 13.58
CA PHE A 725 9.55 -20.26 13.72
C PHE A 725 9.46 -19.60 12.36
N VAL A 726 8.45 -18.77 12.20
CA VAL A 726 8.11 -18.12 10.93
C VAL A 726 8.36 -16.63 11.03
N ALA A 727 9.37 -16.15 10.31
CA ALA A 727 9.59 -14.71 10.15
C ALA A 727 8.69 -14.17 9.04
N GLU A 728 7.80 -13.25 9.39
CA GLU A 728 6.94 -12.57 8.43
C GLU A 728 7.63 -11.34 7.84
N PRO A 729 7.44 -11.07 6.53
CA PRO A 729 7.96 -9.86 5.93
C PRO A 729 7.29 -8.62 6.56
N GLY A 730 8.09 -7.65 6.97
CA GLY A 730 7.60 -6.40 7.54
C GLY A 730 6.97 -5.52 6.46
N GLY A 731 5.64 -5.55 6.34
CA GLY A 731 4.89 -4.77 5.34
C GLY A 731 4.90 -3.25 5.53
N TYR A 732 5.58 -2.75 6.56
CA TYR A 732 5.63 -1.33 6.92
C TYR A 732 6.99 -0.68 6.71
N ARG A 733 7.88 -1.33 5.95
CA ARG A 733 9.19 -0.78 5.63
C ARG A 733 9.10 0.11 4.39
N HIS A 734 9.78 1.25 4.44
CA HIS A 734 9.97 2.15 3.31
C HIS A 734 11.29 2.90 3.49
N ARG A 735 12.19 2.86 2.50
CA ARG A 735 13.50 3.52 2.54
C ARG A 735 14.25 3.28 3.87
N GLY A 736 14.35 2.04 4.29
CA GLY A 736 15.10 1.66 5.49
C GLY A 736 14.44 1.97 6.83
N ILE A 737 13.35 2.73 6.87
CA ILE A 737 12.58 2.97 8.08
C ILE A 737 11.37 2.03 8.19
N ASP A 738 10.99 1.76 9.43
CA ASP A 738 9.67 1.24 9.74
C ASP A 738 8.70 2.40 9.85
N ILE A 739 7.83 2.56 8.85
CA ILE A 739 6.86 3.65 8.83
C ILE A 739 5.83 3.55 9.97
N ALA A 740 5.64 2.35 10.54
CA ALA A 740 4.79 2.20 11.72
C ALA A 740 5.34 2.98 12.93
N SER A 741 6.66 3.19 13.00
CA SER A 741 7.26 4.03 14.05
C SER A 741 7.13 5.53 13.78
N LYS A 742 6.66 5.94 12.61
CA LYS A 742 6.57 7.34 12.15
C LYS A 742 5.14 7.82 11.96
N VAL A 743 4.18 6.91 11.98
CA VAL A 743 2.75 7.19 11.74
C VAL A 743 1.96 6.70 12.95
N GLY A 744 1.32 7.61 13.67
CA GLY A 744 0.62 7.33 14.92
C GLY A 744 -0.40 6.19 14.78
N GLY A 745 -1.28 6.25 13.79
CA GLY A 745 -2.28 5.22 13.57
C GLY A 745 -1.70 3.85 13.18
N LEU A 746 -0.58 3.79 12.45
CA LEU A 746 0.10 2.52 12.17
C LEU A 746 0.77 1.94 13.40
N CYS A 747 1.24 2.78 14.31
CA CYS A 747 1.81 2.32 15.58
C CYS A 747 0.77 1.55 16.41
N GLU A 748 -0.48 1.99 16.38
CA GLU A 748 -1.61 1.31 17.05
C GLU A 748 -2.00 -0.01 16.36
N LEU A 749 -1.96 -0.06 15.03
CA LEU A 749 -2.26 -1.25 14.23
C LEU A 749 -1.10 -2.23 14.09
N ALA A 750 0.14 -1.72 14.14
CA ALA A 750 1.30 -2.59 14.05
C ALA A 750 1.27 -3.58 15.22
N LEU A 751 1.31 -4.85 14.88
CA LEU A 751 1.39 -5.91 15.85
C LEU A 751 2.49 -5.58 16.86
N GLU A 752 2.15 -5.60 18.15
CA GLU A 752 3.10 -5.39 19.23
C GLU A 752 4.35 -6.24 19.01
N GLU A 753 5.52 -5.72 19.36
CA GLU A 753 6.76 -6.48 19.33
C GLU A 753 6.61 -7.71 20.21
N GLY A 754 6.53 -8.91 19.61
CA GLY A 754 6.33 -10.14 20.36
C GLY A 754 6.27 -11.36 19.45
N PHE A 755 6.20 -12.51 20.08
CA PHE A 755 5.95 -13.78 19.42
C PHE A 755 4.46 -14.08 19.43
N ARG A 756 3.88 -14.36 18.28
CA ARG A 756 2.47 -14.79 18.17
C ARG A 756 2.41 -16.30 18.12
N MET A 757 1.54 -16.89 18.92
CA MET A 757 1.32 -18.32 19.00
C MET A 757 -0.15 -18.63 19.14
N HIS A 758 -0.58 -19.80 18.67
CA HIS A 758 -1.95 -20.24 18.88
C HIS A 758 -2.26 -20.36 20.40
N PRO A 759 -3.47 -19.95 20.86
CA PRO A 759 -3.82 -19.98 22.30
C PRO A 759 -3.59 -21.35 22.96
N GLU A 760 -3.95 -22.45 22.28
CA GLU A 760 -3.76 -23.80 22.80
C GLU A 760 -2.27 -24.18 22.95
N ASP A 761 -1.39 -23.64 22.13
CA ASP A 761 0.05 -23.87 22.26
C ASP A 761 0.61 -23.07 23.45
N VAL A 762 0.13 -21.84 23.64
CA VAL A 762 0.48 -21.02 24.82
C VAL A 762 0.06 -21.72 26.11
N GLU A 763 -1.16 -22.24 26.16
CA GLU A 763 -1.69 -23.00 27.31
C GLU A 763 -0.91 -24.31 27.56
N SER A 764 -0.59 -25.07 26.48
CA SER A 764 0.15 -26.34 26.57
C SER A 764 1.55 -26.17 27.17
N LEU A 765 2.16 -25.01 26.99
CA LEU A 765 3.46 -24.64 27.56
C LEU A 765 3.35 -24.04 28.95
N GLY A 766 2.14 -23.93 29.54
CA GLY A 766 1.92 -23.31 30.84
C GLY A 766 2.21 -21.82 30.85
N LEU A 767 2.06 -21.16 29.70
CA LEU A 767 2.30 -19.72 29.53
C LEU A 767 0.98 -18.96 29.55
N ALA A 768 1.07 -17.66 29.86
CA ALA A 768 -0.02 -16.69 29.67
C ALA A 768 0.38 -15.65 28.63
N ALA A 769 -0.62 -15.01 28.00
CA ALA A 769 -0.37 -13.87 27.13
C ALA A 769 0.37 -12.75 27.88
N GLY A 770 1.46 -12.24 27.31
CA GLY A 770 2.35 -11.28 27.94
C GLY A 770 3.56 -11.88 28.65
N ASP A 771 3.58 -13.22 28.91
CA ASP A 771 4.77 -13.87 29.46
C ASP A 771 5.96 -13.69 28.52
N SER A 772 7.14 -13.47 29.10
CA SER A 772 8.38 -13.41 28.31
C SER A 772 8.85 -14.83 27.98
N ILE A 773 9.05 -15.13 26.72
CA ILE A 773 9.57 -16.41 26.24
C ILE A 773 10.93 -16.24 25.60
N ARG A 774 11.76 -17.26 25.73
CA ARG A 774 13.05 -17.38 25.05
C ARG A 774 12.95 -18.45 23.97
N VAL A 775 13.41 -18.10 22.78
CA VAL A 775 13.53 -19.01 21.66
C VAL A 775 14.95 -19.53 21.58
N THR A 776 15.11 -20.82 21.33
CA THR A 776 16.42 -21.43 21.04
C THR A 776 16.32 -22.18 19.71
N TRP A 777 17.23 -21.86 18.78
CA TRP A 777 17.24 -22.46 17.44
C TRP A 777 17.78 -23.91 17.45
N ASP A 778 17.45 -24.67 16.41
CA ASP A 778 17.90 -26.07 16.25
C ASP A 778 19.42 -26.27 16.33
N ASP A 779 20.19 -25.24 15.97
CA ASP A 779 21.64 -25.27 16.01
C ASP A 779 22.21 -24.92 17.40
N GLY A 780 21.34 -24.85 18.42
CA GLY A 780 21.71 -24.58 19.82
C GLY A 780 22.06 -23.13 20.14
N ARG A 781 21.96 -22.23 19.16
CA ARG A 781 22.18 -20.81 19.40
C ARG A 781 21.01 -20.20 20.13
N ALA A 782 21.31 -19.31 21.08
CA ALA A 782 20.28 -18.52 21.75
C ALA A 782 19.55 -17.64 20.71
N GLY A 783 18.24 -17.78 20.67
CA GLY A 783 17.35 -16.92 19.89
C GLY A 783 16.92 -15.68 20.67
N ALA A 784 15.88 -15.03 20.19
CA ALA A 784 15.32 -13.84 20.79
C ALA A 784 14.54 -14.15 22.08
N THR A 785 14.41 -13.14 22.93
CA THR A 785 13.49 -13.12 24.06
C THR A 785 12.49 -12.00 23.84
N ALA A 786 11.19 -12.32 23.89
CA ALA A 786 10.11 -11.33 23.74
C ALA A 786 8.83 -11.85 24.42
N ALA A 787 7.84 -10.97 24.58
CA ALA A 787 6.54 -11.33 25.09
C ALA A 787 5.79 -12.25 24.11
N VAL A 788 5.05 -13.23 24.63
CA VAL A 788 4.14 -14.05 23.83
C VAL A 788 2.76 -13.43 23.77
N LYS A 789 2.18 -13.42 22.58
CA LYS A 789 0.81 -13.03 22.31
C LYS A 789 0.03 -14.25 21.85
N ALA A 790 -1.07 -14.54 22.53
CA ALA A 790 -2.01 -15.56 22.07
C ALA A 790 -2.81 -15.02 20.90
N ASP A 791 -2.71 -15.68 19.74
CA ASP A 791 -3.34 -15.26 18.50
C ASP A 791 -4.00 -16.47 17.82
N PRO A 792 -5.34 -16.53 17.80
CA PRO A 792 -6.05 -17.66 17.21
C PRO A 792 -5.89 -17.78 15.69
N GLU A 793 -5.40 -16.74 15.01
CA GLU A 793 -5.11 -16.77 13.59
C GLU A 793 -3.82 -17.56 13.28
N CYS A 794 -2.95 -17.80 14.25
CA CYS A 794 -1.73 -18.58 14.07
C CYS A 794 -2.01 -20.08 13.95
N SER A 795 -1.26 -20.78 13.11
CA SER A 795 -1.31 -22.24 13.07
C SER A 795 -0.70 -22.85 14.34
N ARG A 796 -1.21 -24.00 14.76
CA ARG A 796 -0.65 -24.77 15.88
C ARG A 796 0.77 -25.27 15.57
N GLY A 797 1.59 -25.33 16.60
CA GLY A 797 2.98 -25.77 16.49
C GLY A 797 3.89 -24.76 15.78
N ALA A 798 3.43 -23.48 15.67
CA ALA A 798 4.22 -22.44 15.05
C ALA A 798 4.27 -21.16 15.89
N VAL A 799 5.40 -20.46 15.81
CA VAL A 799 5.66 -19.16 16.41
C VAL A 799 5.90 -18.16 15.30
N TYR A 800 5.03 -17.20 15.18
CA TYR A 800 5.14 -16.14 14.19
C TYR A 800 5.74 -14.88 14.81
N PHE A 801 6.58 -14.20 14.08
CA PHE A 801 7.15 -12.93 14.50
C PHE A 801 7.48 -12.08 13.30
N THR A 802 7.32 -10.76 13.45
CA THR A 802 7.79 -9.83 12.43
C THR A 802 9.32 -9.72 12.53
N ARG A 803 9.99 -9.42 11.43
CA ARG A 803 11.42 -9.08 11.43
C ARG A 803 11.74 -7.96 12.43
N ARG A 804 10.75 -7.14 12.80
CA ARG A 804 10.85 -6.11 13.82
C ARG A 804 11.17 -6.67 15.20
N VAL A 805 10.57 -7.80 15.60
CA VAL A 805 10.86 -8.46 16.89
C VAL A 805 12.32 -8.87 16.97
N ILE A 806 12.85 -9.49 15.94
CA ILE A 806 14.28 -9.82 15.84
C ILE A 806 15.13 -8.55 15.87
N LEU A 807 14.63 -7.45 15.27
CA LEU A 807 15.33 -6.18 15.20
C LEU A 807 15.23 -5.36 16.50
N GLY A 808 14.21 -5.49 17.32
CA GLY A 808 13.98 -4.71 18.54
C GLY A 808 14.48 -5.35 19.86
N GLY A 809 14.46 -6.68 19.95
CA GLY A 809 14.69 -7.44 21.19
C GLY A 809 16.14 -7.52 21.69
N PHE A 810 17.12 -6.96 20.98
CA PHE A 810 18.55 -7.15 21.29
C PHE A 810 19.22 -5.90 21.84
N LYS A 811 18.64 -5.29 22.88
CA LYS A 811 19.30 -4.15 23.55
C LYS A 811 20.49 -4.51 24.41
N GLN A 812 20.79 -5.79 24.65
CA GLN A 812 21.93 -6.21 25.48
C GLN A 812 22.72 -7.36 24.85
N GLY A 813 23.92 -7.05 24.38
CA GLY A 813 25.02 -8.00 24.20
C GLY A 813 25.12 -8.66 22.83
N ARG A 814 26.19 -8.36 22.14
CA ARG A 814 26.87 -9.09 21.04
C ARG A 814 26.09 -10.25 20.42
N GLU A 815 25.24 -9.98 19.44
CA GLU A 815 24.69 -11.01 18.57
C GLU A 815 24.67 -10.60 17.10
N PRO A 816 24.75 -11.58 16.21
CA PRO A 816 24.98 -11.33 14.79
C PRO A 816 23.83 -10.57 14.12
N GLY A 817 24.16 -9.85 13.06
CA GLY A 817 23.26 -8.95 12.34
C GLY A 817 21.95 -9.61 11.86
N PRO A 818 20.97 -8.81 11.42
CA PRO A 818 19.55 -9.18 11.29
C PRO A 818 19.25 -10.36 10.35
N ILE A 819 20.21 -10.78 9.55
CA ILE A 819 20.09 -11.92 8.64
C ILE A 819 20.87 -13.14 9.12
N GLN A 820 21.81 -12.97 10.04
CA GLN A 820 22.62 -14.07 10.57
C GLN A 820 21.93 -14.92 11.63
N GLY A 821 20.87 -14.42 12.28
CA GLY A 821 20.09 -15.18 13.26
C GLY A 821 19.17 -16.21 12.62
N LEU A 822 18.59 -15.90 11.48
CA LEU A 822 17.74 -16.80 10.70
C LEU A 822 18.49 -17.29 9.49
N ARG A 823 19.20 -18.39 9.64
CA ARG A 823 19.79 -19.10 8.48
C ARG A 823 18.75 -19.86 7.68
N LYS A 824 17.56 -20.08 8.26
CA LYS A 824 16.42 -20.77 7.62
C LYS A 824 15.12 -20.10 8.02
N ASN A 825 14.20 -19.93 7.09
CA ASN A 825 12.84 -19.51 7.34
C ASN A 825 11.86 -20.43 6.55
N PRO A 826 10.97 -21.18 7.19
CA PRO A 826 10.85 -21.31 8.65
C PRO A 826 11.98 -22.16 9.25
N ALA A 827 12.38 -21.78 10.44
CA ALA A 827 13.35 -22.52 11.25
C ALA A 827 12.63 -23.43 12.27
N ARG A 828 13.35 -24.44 12.79
CA ARG A 828 12.89 -25.21 13.95
C ARG A 828 13.58 -24.72 15.22
N GLY A 829 12.94 -24.87 16.36
CA GLY A 829 13.50 -24.47 17.62
C GLY A 829 12.56 -24.73 18.80
N ARG A 830 13.05 -24.43 20.00
CA ARG A 830 12.33 -24.62 21.27
C ARG A 830 11.90 -23.31 21.88
N VAL A 831 10.75 -23.36 22.52
CA VAL A 831 10.22 -22.26 23.32
C VAL A 831 10.40 -22.60 24.78
N THR A 832 10.96 -21.70 25.57
CA THR A 832 11.06 -21.81 27.04
C THR A 832 10.63 -20.50 27.68
N ARG A 833 10.09 -20.54 28.87
CA ARG A 833 9.84 -19.34 29.65
C ARG A 833 11.19 -18.65 29.91
N ALA A 834 11.27 -17.34 29.65
CA ALA A 834 12.46 -16.60 30.03
C ALA A 834 12.47 -16.44 31.55
N GLU A 835 13.55 -16.87 32.21
CA GLU A 835 13.78 -16.54 33.61
C GLU A 835 14.02 -15.03 33.68
N GLY A 836 13.29 -14.33 34.58
CA GLY A 836 13.27 -12.87 34.73
C GLY A 836 14.60 -12.28 35.20
#